data_281b988aed0dc8e68f3870463663ecd1
#
_entry.id   281b988aed0dc8e68f3870463663ecd1
#
_cell.length_a   1.000
_cell.length_b   1.000
_cell.length_c   1.000
_cell.angle_alpha   90.00
_cell.angle_beta   90.00
_cell.angle_gamma   90.00
#
_symmetry.space_group_name_H-M   'P 1'
#
loop_
_entity.id
_entity.type
_entity.pdbx_description
1 polymer ?
#
loop_
_entity_poly.entity_id
_entity_poly.type
_entity_poly.pdbx_seq_one_letter_code
_entity_poly.pdbx_strand_id
1 'polypeptide(L)'
;MNLNRILAFLPILIFPAFLFSQTQTLRGTVLDKQAETPLIGATIQVLNVEPSIGATSDMEGLFVLKNVPVGRQTLRITYVGYETQTVPNVLVTAGKEVLLSLKMEESFTSMAEVVIVAKVNKDKAINDLATISARQFNTEEVSRYSGGRGDVGRLVANFAGVAASNDARNDIIIRGNAPTGVLWRLEGIPIPNPNHYSTLGTTGGPVSALNPNMIGNSDFLTSAFPAEYGNATAGVFDISLRKGNKDRFEFMGQIGAFTGLEAAIEGPIRKGKGSFVVAYRHSFAEIAQAAGLNVGTSATPKYKDLTFNLDFGNSKAGNFSIFGIGGHSSIDFLGADIDTTDLFANPDENAYNISKFGVIGLKHNLLLNDHSYVRTVLSASHSGNSYKTEDLVTRDEFGGLLQTFDVLDAGNTNRLSSYYNNKISRRFTLRTGILLQNQHLDTYVKTRVGIPDLNGDGLPDLFTQRDFDGSFNQAEAYAQTQWRIAEQLTLNTGVHGLYFDKTEDVAIEPRVALNWQLSAKSTLNLGYGLHNQTQPLPVFLFRERQPDGTAVETNANLGFTRSQHFVLGWDYKPAASWRVKVETYYQLLSDVPVESMSSSFALLNAGADFVFPEKNNLVNEGTGTNLGAELTLEKFFSQGWYSLLTVSVFDSKYKGSDGVERSTAFDGGYVANALAGKEFKLGNSGRRVLTLDTKVTAAGGRPYTPVDLEASKSAGHEVLIENQAYSMRLDDYFRWDVKIGMRLNSPKRKLSQTFFLDFQNVTNKQNIFAMRYNELRNEVGKTYQIGFFPDLMYRVEF
;
A
#
# COMPACT_ATOMS: atom_id res chain seq x y z
N MET A 1 -33.45 8.33 18.62
CA MET A 1 -33.77 7.25 17.65
C MET A 1 -33.93 5.95 18.43
N ASN A 2 -35.11 5.33 18.40
CA ASN A 2 -35.43 4.20 19.29
C ASN A 2 -34.62 2.95 18.96
N LEU A 3 -33.84 2.47 19.91
CA LEU A 3 -32.98 1.28 19.90
C LEU A 3 -33.72 -0.03 19.53
N ASN A 4 -35.05 -0.04 19.63
CA ASN A 4 -35.90 -1.21 19.36
C ASN A 4 -36.13 -1.53 17.87
N ARG A 5 -35.74 -0.65 16.93
CA ARG A 5 -35.88 -0.91 15.49
C ARG A 5 -34.63 -1.56 14.85
N ILE A 6 -33.49 -1.53 15.54
CA ILE A 6 -32.23 -2.15 15.05
C ILE A 6 -32.15 -3.64 15.38
N LEU A 7 -32.89 -4.11 16.39
CA LEU A 7 -32.90 -5.51 16.82
C LEU A 7 -33.79 -6.45 15.97
N ALA A 8 -34.58 -5.92 15.06
CA ALA A 8 -35.53 -6.72 14.26
C ALA A 8 -34.92 -7.42 13.02
N PHE A 9 -33.65 -7.22 12.71
CA PHE A 9 -32.96 -7.84 11.56
C PHE A 9 -31.98 -8.96 11.91
N LEU A 10 -32.05 -9.55 13.12
CA LEU A 10 -31.23 -10.70 13.48
C LEU A 10 -32.09 -11.98 13.48
N PRO A 11 -32.19 -12.75 12.37
CA PRO A 11 -32.78 -14.08 12.43
C PRO A 11 -31.76 -15.03 13.04
N ILE A 12 -31.88 -15.31 14.33
CA ILE A 12 -31.17 -16.41 15.01
C ILE A 12 -31.79 -17.73 14.55
N LEU A 13 -31.20 -18.34 13.53
CA LEU A 13 -31.50 -19.70 13.10
C LEU A 13 -30.71 -20.71 13.96
N ILE A 14 -31.31 -21.14 15.07
CA ILE A 14 -30.83 -22.28 15.85
C ILE A 14 -31.39 -23.56 15.19
N PHE A 15 -30.51 -24.37 14.58
CA PHE A 15 -30.84 -25.72 14.10
C PHE A 15 -29.94 -26.77 14.77
N PRO A 16 -30.47 -27.97 15.06
CA PRO A 16 -29.74 -29.04 15.77
C PRO A 16 -28.62 -29.65 14.94
N ALA A 17 -27.51 -29.96 15.59
CA ALA A 17 -26.25 -30.40 15.01
C ALA A 17 -26.20 -31.90 14.87
N PHE A 18 -26.12 -32.40 13.65
CA PHE A 18 -25.58 -33.76 13.38
C PHE A 18 -24.05 -33.69 13.23
N LEU A 19 -23.34 -34.62 13.85
CA LEU A 19 -21.87 -34.71 13.87
C LEU A 19 -21.34 -35.25 12.52
N PHE A 20 -21.22 -34.39 11.50
CA PHE A 20 -20.38 -34.67 10.35
C PHE A 20 -19.16 -33.78 10.43
N SER A 21 -17.96 -34.36 10.37
CA SER A 21 -16.72 -33.61 10.20
C SER A 21 -16.80 -32.85 8.87
N GLN A 22 -16.66 -31.55 8.93
CA GLN A 22 -16.70 -30.69 7.76
C GLN A 22 -15.32 -30.64 7.13
N THR A 23 -15.23 -30.93 5.85
CA THR A 23 -13.98 -30.96 5.11
C THR A 23 -14.06 -30.10 3.87
N GLN A 24 -12.91 -29.64 3.38
CA GLN A 24 -12.75 -28.89 2.14
C GLN A 24 -11.56 -29.45 1.35
N THR A 25 -11.44 -29.05 0.09
CA THR A 25 -10.29 -29.33 -0.76
C THR A 25 -9.26 -28.21 -0.63
N LEU A 26 -7.99 -28.62 -0.56
CA LEU A 26 -6.85 -27.71 -0.60
C LEU A 26 -6.01 -28.07 -1.83
N ARG A 27 -5.70 -27.10 -2.65
CA ARG A 27 -4.96 -27.25 -3.91
C ARG A 27 -3.77 -26.32 -3.96
N GLY A 28 -2.82 -26.63 -4.79
CA GLY A 28 -1.72 -25.71 -5.01
C GLY A 28 -0.70 -26.19 -6.01
N THR A 29 0.38 -25.40 -6.10
CA THR A 29 1.57 -25.72 -6.88
C THR A 29 2.77 -25.78 -5.97
N VAL A 30 3.75 -26.66 -6.28
CA VAL A 30 5.07 -26.71 -5.65
C VAL A 30 6.10 -26.41 -6.72
N LEU A 31 6.87 -25.34 -6.53
CA LEU A 31 7.85 -24.82 -7.48
C LEU A 31 9.24 -24.70 -6.81
N ASP A 32 10.30 -24.76 -7.63
CA ASP A 32 11.63 -24.27 -7.21
C ASP A 32 11.56 -22.76 -6.97
N LYS A 33 12.17 -22.29 -5.91
CA LYS A 33 12.05 -20.90 -5.46
C LYS A 33 12.78 -19.94 -6.42
N GLN A 34 13.95 -20.30 -6.94
CA GLN A 34 14.75 -19.45 -7.80
C GLN A 34 14.43 -19.63 -9.31
N ALA A 35 14.22 -20.87 -9.76
CA ALA A 35 13.95 -21.18 -11.17
C ALA A 35 12.47 -21.12 -11.56
N GLU A 36 11.56 -21.11 -10.58
CA GLU A 36 10.09 -21.21 -10.76
C GLU A 36 9.63 -22.45 -11.53
N THR A 37 10.49 -23.47 -11.64
CA THR A 37 10.18 -24.75 -12.29
C THR A 37 9.33 -25.65 -11.39
N PRO A 38 8.40 -26.46 -11.96
CA PRO A 38 7.61 -27.41 -11.20
C PRO A 38 8.47 -28.47 -10.49
N LEU A 39 8.19 -28.74 -9.22
CA LEU A 39 8.80 -29.85 -8.50
C LEU A 39 7.88 -31.05 -8.54
N ILE A 40 8.25 -32.06 -9.35
CA ILE A 40 7.47 -33.29 -9.63
C ILE A 40 7.70 -34.30 -8.52
N GLY A 41 6.63 -34.82 -7.90
CA GLY A 41 6.74 -35.82 -6.83
C GLY A 41 7.05 -35.23 -5.45
N ALA A 42 6.97 -33.91 -5.27
CA ALA A 42 7.03 -33.31 -3.94
C ALA A 42 5.88 -33.82 -3.08
N THR A 43 6.17 -34.21 -1.83
CA THR A 43 5.16 -34.73 -0.90
C THR A 43 4.61 -33.63 -0.04
N ILE A 44 3.29 -33.51 0.00
CA ILE A 44 2.55 -32.53 0.81
C ILE A 44 1.68 -33.30 1.81
N GLN A 45 1.86 -33.04 3.11
CA GLN A 45 1.14 -33.71 4.18
C GLN A 45 0.46 -32.69 5.11
N VAL A 46 -0.79 -32.94 5.48
CA VAL A 46 -1.49 -32.23 6.58
C VAL A 46 -1.05 -32.82 7.90
N LEU A 47 -0.50 -32.01 8.79
CA LEU A 47 -0.03 -32.45 10.09
C LEU A 47 -1.18 -32.51 11.14
N ASN A 48 -1.05 -33.43 12.12
CA ASN A 48 -1.97 -33.56 13.25
C ASN A 48 -3.43 -33.85 12.85
N VAL A 49 -3.61 -34.68 11.79
CA VAL A 49 -4.93 -35.12 11.32
C VAL A 49 -4.93 -36.65 11.20
N GLU A 50 -5.97 -37.29 11.73
CA GLU A 50 -6.22 -38.73 11.62
C GLU A 50 -7.54 -39.01 10.88
N PRO A 51 -7.54 -39.85 9.84
CA PRO A 51 -6.38 -40.50 9.23
C PRO A 51 -5.47 -39.49 8.49
N SER A 52 -4.20 -39.86 8.29
CA SER A 52 -3.23 -39.00 7.61
C SER A 52 -3.70 -38.59 6.22
N ILE A 53 -3.63 -37.28 5.92
CA ILE A 53 -3.99 -36.72 4.62
C ILE A 53 -2.72 -36.21 3.94
N GLY A 54 -2.44 -36.72 2.74
CA GLY A 54 -1.28 -36.36 1.93
C GLY A 54 -1.55 -36.46 0.44
N ALA A 55 -0.69 -35.82 -0.33
CA ALA A 55 -0.65 -35.91 -1.79
C ALA A 55 0.77 -35.71 -2.30
N THR A 56 1.03 -36.13 -3.54
CA THR A 56 2.25 -35.78 -4.29
C THR A 56 1.93 -34.82 -5.42
N SER A 57 2.89 -33.95 -5.78
CA SER A 57 2.75 -33.07 -6.93
C SER A 57 2.93 -33.83 -8.25
N ASP A 58 2.15 -33.44 -9.27
CA ASP A 58 2.18 -33.96 -10.63
C ASP A 58 3.31 -33.30 -11.49
N MET A 59 3.26 -33.57 -12.81
CA MET A 59 4.28 -33.07 -13.78
C MET A 59 4.28 -31.52 -13.89
N GLU A 60 3.17 -30.89 -13.60
CA GLU A 60 3.02 -29.41 -13.54
C GLU A 60 3.25 -28.85 -12.14
N GLY A 61 3.70 -29.68 -11.18
CA GLY A 61 3.90 -29.33 -9.78
C GLY A 61 2.58 -29.14 -9.00
N LEU A 62 1.43 -29.58 -9.58
CA LEU A 62 0.12 -29.41 -8.96
C LEU A 62 -0.17 -30.51 -7.94
N PHE A 63 -0.80 -30.16 -6.83
CA PHE A 63 -1.28 -31.11 -5.83
C PHE A 63 -2.71 -30.83 -5.39
N VAL A 64 -3.41 -31.87 -4.94
CA VAL A 64 -4.77 -31.78 -4.42
C VAL A 64 -4.90 -32.62 -3.15
N LEU A 65 -5.20 -31.96 -2.02
CA LEU A 65 -5.55 -32.60 -0.74
C LEU A 65 -7.07 -32.55 -0.58
N LYS A 66 -7.72 -33.70 -0.60
CA LYS A 66 -9.16 -33.82 -0.40
C LYS A 66 -9.48 -34.08 1.07
N ASN A 67 -10.71 -33.75 1.47
CA ASN A 67 -11.24 -34.02 2.81
C ASN A 67 -10.42 -33.37 3.96
N VAL A 68 -9.78 -32.22 3.71
CA VAL A 68 -9.04 -31.49 4.74
C VAL A 68 -10.04 -30.86 5.72
N PRO A 69 -9.90 -31.11 7.06
CA PRO A 69 -10.81 -30.57 8.05
C PRO A 69 -10.86 -29.03 8.04
N VAL A 70 -12.08 -28.48 8.23
CA VAL A 70 -12.27 -27.02 8.37
C VAL A 70 -11.58 -26.51 9.65
N GLY A 71 -10.97 -25.34 9.54
CA GLY A 71 -10.20 -24.71 10.61
C GLY A 71 -8.77 -24.43 10.20
N ARG A 72 -7.88 -24.22 11.16
CA ARG A 72 -6.46 -23.97 10.92
C ARG A 72 -5.70 -25.28 10.77
N GLN A 73 -5.05 -25.44 9.62
CA GLN A 73 -4.25 -26.60 9.28
C GLN A 73 -2.78 -26.25 9.15
N THR A 74 -1.89 -27.21 9.37
CA THR A 74 -0.45 -27.07 9.13
C THR A 74 -0.02 -28.09 8.08
N LEU A 75 0.68 -27.61 7.06
CA LEU A 75 1.20 -28.45 5.99
C LEU A 75 2.70 -28.64 6.15
N ARG A 76 3.19 -29.83 5.83
CA ARG A 76 4.59 -30.14 5.63
C ARG A 76 4.82 -30.50 4.16
N ILE A 77 5.83 -29.89 3.57
CA ILE A 77 6.25 -30.13 2.18
C ILE A 77 7.68 -30.65 2.21
N THR A 78 7.90 -31.78 1.55
CA THR A 78 9.23 -32.41 1.43
C THR A 78 9.51 -32.76 -0.02
N TYR A 79 10.78 -32.56 -0.43
CA TYR A 79 11.29 -32.98 -1.73
C TYR A 79 12.78 -33.26 -1.62
N VAL A 80 13.26 -34.26 -2.36
CA VAL A 80 14.68 -34.69 -2.30
C VAL A 80 15.59 -33.56 -2.82
N GLY A 81 16.59 -33.20 -2.04
CA GLY A 81 17.53 -32.10 -2.36
C GLY A 81 17.03 -30.72 -2.00
N TYR A 82 15.84 -30.58 -1.36
CA TYR A 82 15.26 -29.30 -0.95
C TYR A 82 15.05 -29.21 0.56
N GLU A 83 15.06 -28.01 1.09
CA GLU A 83 14.74 -27.76 2.49
C GLU A 83 13.28 -28.12 2.78
N THR A 84 13.03 -28.90 3.86
CA THR A 84 11.66 -29.19 4.32
C THR A 84 10.97 -27.89 4.70
N GLN A 85 9.82 -27.64 4.09
CA GLN A 85 9.00 -26.46 4.37
C GLN A 85 7.80 -26.82 5.24
N THR A 86 7.52 -26.03 6.27
CA THR A 86 6.28 -26.10 7.06
C THR A 86 5.48 -24.81 6.85
N VAL A 87 4.23 -24.95 6.43
CA VAL A 87 3.26 -23.84 6.27
C VAL A 87 2.20 -23.96 7.36
N PRO A 88 2.33 -23.22 8.45
CA PRO A 88 1.39 -23.26 9.56
C PRO A 88 0.15 -22.40 9.29
N ASN A 89 -0.93 -22.72 10.01
CA ASN A 89 -2.13 -21.88 10.12
C ASN A 89 -2.87 -21.58 8.81
N VAL A 90 -2.80 -22.48 7.84
CA VAL A 90 -3.61 -22.40 6.63
C VAL A 90 -5.09 -22.46 7.03
N LEU A 91 -5.81 -21.37 6.78
CA LEU A 91 -7.22 -21.28 7.12
C LEU A 91 -8.08 -22.01 6.09
N VAL A 92 -8.74 -23.07 6.50
CA VAL A 92 -9.67 -23.86 5.69
C VAL A 92 -11.10 -23.52 6.10
N THR A 93 -11.88 -22.94 5.17
CA THR A 93 -13.30 -22.58 5.36
C THR A 93 -14.20 -23.56 4.63
N ALA A 94 -15.50 -23.56 4.93
CA ALA A 94 -16.45 -24.45 4.26
C ALA A 94 -16.87 -23.93 2.86
N GLY A 95 -16.84 -22.62 2.66
CA GLY A 95 -17.35 -22.00 1.43
C GLY A 95 -16.44 -22.17 0.24
N LYS A 96 -15.13 -21.92 0.42
CA LYS A 96 -14.16 -21.87 -0.68
C LYS A 96 -13.04 -22.89 -0.53
N GLU A 97 -12.50 -23.38 -1.63
CA GLU A 97 -11.27 -24.17 -1.64
C GLU A 97 -10.07 -23.24 -1.29
N VAL A 98 -9.04 -23.83 -0.70
CA VAL A 98 -7.80 -23.10 -0.41
C VAL A 98 -6.83 -23.31 -1.58
N LEU A 99 -6.35 -22.20 -2.15
CA LEU A 99 -5.38 -22.19 -3.24
C LEU A 99 -4.02 -21.75 -2.70
N LEU A 100 -2.96 -22.56 -2.88
CA LEU A 100 -1.62 -22.29 -2.39
C LEU A 100 -0.59 -22.31 -3.53
N SER A 101 0.36 -21.37 -3.49
CA SER A 101 1.57 -21.40 -4.29
C SER A 101 2.76 -21.59 -3.34
N LEU A 102 3.38 -22.74 -3.38
CA LEU A 102 4.47 -23.14 -2.50
C LEU A 102 5.77 -23.10 -3.28
N LYS A 103 6.78 -22.38 -2.76
CA LYS A 103 8.10 -22.29 -3.37
C LYS A 103 9.12 -22.89 -2.40
N MET A 104 9.82 -23.95 -2.83
CA MET A 104 10.83 -24.65 -2.03
C MET A 104 12.23 -24.17 -2.39
N GLU A 105 13.09 -24.08 -1.40
CA GLU A 105 14.49 -23.67 -1.54
C GLU A 105 15.38 -24.90 -1.62
N GLU A 106 16.25 -24.97 -2.65
CA GLU A 106 17.20 -26.08 -2.81
C GLU A 106 18.21 -26.06 -1.67
N SER A 107 18.46 -27.23 -1.04
CA SER A 107 19.39 -27.35 0.06
C SER A 107 20.83 -27.11 -0.37
N PHE A 108 21.65 -26.50 0.49
CA PHE A 108 23.03 -26.15 0.20
C PHE A 108 23.92 -27.38 -0.01
N THR A 109 23.67 -28.45 0.75
CA THR A 109 24.37 -29.74 0.67
C THR A 109 23.43 -30.85 0.20
N SER A 110 23.92 -31.76 -0.65
CA SER A 110 23.12 -32.83 -1.26
C SER A 110 22.73 -33.97 -0.30
N MET A 111 23.27 -34.00 0.91
CA MET A 111 22.99 -34.98 1.98
C MET A 111 22.90 -34.28 3.34
N ALA A 112 21.84 -33.56 3.59
CA ALA A 112 21.55 -33.09 4.94
C ALA A 112 20.67 -34.13 5.63
N GLU A 113 21.13 -34.64 6.77
CA GLU A 113 20.28 -35.30 7.77
C GLU A 113 19.06 -34.39 8.01
N VAL A 114 17.86 -34.92 7.84
CA VAL A 114 16.62 -34.15 7.95
C VAL A 114 16.43 -33.76 9.42
N VAL A 115 17.05 -32.69 9.85
CA VAL A 115 16.70 -32.03 11.09
C VAL A 115 15.35 -31.32 10.86
N ILE A 116 14.28 -31.90 11.39
CA ILE A 116 12.92 -31.37 11.30
C ILE A 116 12.82 -30.14 12.21
N VAL A 117 13.31 -29.00 11.75
CA VAL A 117 12.98 -27.70 12.33
C VAL A 117 11.83 -27.14 11.51
N ALA A 118 10.67 -26.97 12.14
CA ALA A 118 9.53 -26.30 11.51
C ALA A 118 9.91 -24.83 11.24
N LYS A 119 10.51 -24.57 10.07
CA LYS A 119 10.79 -23.19 9.63
C LYS A 119 9.47 -22.54 9.17
N VAL A 120 8.99 -21.56 9.91
CA VAL A 120 7.91 -20.66 9.48
C VAL A 120 8.54 -19.63 8.57
N ASN A 121 8.25 -19.66 7.26
CA ASN A 121 8.88 -18.76 6.28
C ASN A 121 8.11 -17.43 6.09
N LYS A 122 7.16 -17.10 6.97
CA LYS A 122 6.35 -15.87 6.89
C LYS A 122 7.16 -14.57 7.08
N ASP A 123 8.32 -14.68 7.68
CA ASP A 123 9.24 -13.58 7.95
C ASP A 123 10.16 -13.21 6.78
N LYS A 124 10.20 -14.04 5.74
CA LYS A 124 10.99 -13.79 4.52
C LYS A 124 10.12 -13.16 3.44
N ALA A 125 10.68 -12.22 2.68
CA ALA A 125 10.05 -11.72 1.47
C ALA A 125 9.85 -12.83 0.43
N ILE A 126 8.87 -12.65 -0.46
CA ILE A 126 8.65 -13.54 -1.61
C ILE A 126 9.78 -13.38 -2.61
N ASN A 127 10.23 -12.14 -2.80
CA ASN A 127 11.40 -11.84 -3.60
C ASN A 127 12.68 -12.23 -2.85
N ASP A 128 13.39 -13.25 -3.33
CA ASP A 128 14.61 -13.78 -2.71
C ASP A 128 15.77 -12.78 -2.62
N LEU A 129 15.77 -11.78 -3.49
CA LEU A 129 16.78 -10.74 -3.53
C LEU A 129 16.49 -9.64 -2.48
N ALA A 130 15.26 -9.55 -1.98
CA ALA A 130 14.84 -8.62 -0.92
C ALA A 130 15.12 -9.22 0.47
N THR A 131 16.36 -9.22 0.90
CA THR A 131 16.80 -9.84 2.16
C THR A 131 16.82 -8.89 3.35
N ILE A 132 16.69 -7.56 3.13
CA ILE A 132 16.81 -6.52 4.14
C ILE A 132 15.56 -5.65 4.12
N SER A 133 15.09 -5.24 5.30
CA SER A 133 13.97 -4.31 5.46
C SER A 133 12.72 -4.66 4.61
N ALA A 134 12.50 -5.96 4.38
CA ALA A 134 11.39 -6.47 3.59
C ALA A 134 10.48 -7.37 4.45
N ARG A 135 9.18 -7.31 4.18
CA ARG A 135 8.17 -8.11 4.86
C ARG A 135 7.08 -8.55 3.89
N GLN A 136 6.75 -9.84 3.94
CA GLN A 136 5.58 -10.38 3.25
C GLN A 136 4.29 -10.06 4.00
N PHE A 137 3.21 -9.77 3.28
CA PHE A 137 1.86 -9.67 3.81
C PHE A 137 0.85 -10.37 2.90
N ASN A 138 -0.33 -10.68 3.42
CA ASN A 138 -1.38 -11.39 2.69
C ASN A 138 -2.79 -10.87 3.03
N THR A 139 -3.78 -11.32 2.27
CA THR A 139 -5.20 -10.97 2.43
C THR A 139 -5.72 -11.16 3.87
N GLU A 140 -5.30 -12.24 4.55
CA GLU A 140 -5.77 -12.52 5.91
C GLU A 140 -5.30 -11.46 6.89
N GLU A 141 -4.05 -10.98 6.78
CA GLU A 141 -3.53 -9.91 7.64
C GLU A 141 -4.22 -8.59 7.38
N VAL A 142 -4.42 -8.22 6.11
CA VAL A 142 -5.15 -6.99 5.73
C VAL A 142 -6.56 -6.97 6.33
N SER A 143 -7.23 -8.11 6.37
CA SER A 143 -8.61 -8.22 6.87
C SER A 143 -8.70 -8.34 8.39
N ARG A 144 -7.66 -8.88 9.06
CA ARG A 144 -7.69 -9.24 10.48
C ARG A 144 -7.45 -8.05 11.40
N TYR A 145 -6.47 -7.19 11.10
CA TYR A 145 -6.05 -6.16 12.03
C TYR A 145 -7.16 -5.13 12.27
N SER A 146 -7.40 -4.78 13.56
CA SER A 146 -8.34 -3.74 13.95
C SER A 146 -7.90 -2.38 13.42
N GLY A 147 -8.84 -1.52 13.01
CA GLY A 147 -8.58 -0.20 12.45
C GLY A 147 -7.99 -0.19 11.04
N GLY A 148 -7.82 -1.35 10.41
CA GLY A 148 -7.21 -1.49 9.09
C GLY A 148 -8.13 -1.18 7.91
N ARG A 149 -9.44 -1.15 8.09
CA ARG A 149 -10.46 -0.85 7.05
C ARG A 149 -10.30 -1.66 5.75
N GLY A 150 -9.59 -2.81 5.79
CA GLY A 150 -9.26 -3.58 4.59
C GLY A 150 -8.30 -2.87 3.63
N ASP A 151 -7.45 -2.00 4.12
CA ASP A 151 -6.54 -1.15 3.34
C ASP A 151 -5.08 -1.58 3.54
N VAL A 152 -4.34 -1.74 2.44
CA VAL A 152 -2.94 -2.19 2.44
C VAL A 152 -2.00 -1.14 3.04
N GLY A 153 -2.21 0.15 2.75
CA GLY A 153 -1.43 1.24 3.34
C GLY A 153 -1.60 1.28 4.87
N ARG A 154 -2.84 1.15 5.36
CA ARG A 154 -3.14 1.08 6.79
C ARG A 154 -2.63 -0.19 7.46
N LEU A 155 -2.54 -1.31 6.72
CA LEU A 155 -1.89 -2.52 7.22
C LEU A 155 -0.42 -2.27 7.51
N VAL A 156 0.33 -1.76 6.51
CA VAL A 156 1.79 -1.58 6.65
C VAL A 156 2.17 -0.49 7.63
N ALA A 157 1.27 0.45 7.95
CA ALA A 157 1.46 1.44 9.02
C ALA A 157 1.62 0.81 10.42
N ASN A 158 1.36 -0.51 10.55
CA ASN A 158 1.65 -1.25 11.80
C ASN A 158 3.06 -1.85 11.83
N PHE A 159 3.83 -1.76 10.74
CA PHE A 159 5.19 -2.30 10.70
C PHE A 159 6.18 -1.28 11.24
N ALA A 160 7.30 -1.77 11.77
CA ALA A 160 8.36 -0.90 12.25
C ALA A 160 8.91 -0.04 11.11
N GLY A 161 9.24 1.22 11.41
CA GLY A 161 9.71 2.21 10.43
C GLY A 161 8.59 2.88 9.63
N VAL A 162 7.31 2.56 9.89
CA VAL A 162 6.19 3.11 9.13
C VAL A 162 5.20 3.83 10.06
N ALA A 163 4.84 5.05 9.71
CA ALA A 163 3.80 5.83 10.38
C ALA A 163 2.67 6.18 9.40
N ALA A 164 1.43 6.28 9.89
CA ALA A 164 0.34 6.87 9.13
C ALA A 164 0.48 8.40 9.10
N SER A 165 0.09 9.04 7.99
CA SER A 165 0.07 10.50 7.92
C SER A 165 -1.09 11.09 8.75
N ASN A 166 -2.29 10.52 8.64
CA ASN A 166 -3.49 10.89 9.38
C ASN A 166 -4.57 9.79 9.28
N ASP A 167 -5.71 9.97 9.96
CA ASP A 167 -6.81 8.99 9.95
C ASP A 167 -7.69 9.07 8.69
N ALA A 168 -7.72 10.21 8.00
CA ALA A 168 -8.56 10.42 6.82
C ALA A 168 -7.96 9.81 5.55
N ARG A 169 -6.61 9.71 5.47
CA ARG A 169 -5.87 9.22 4.31
C ARG A 169 -5.02 8.00 4.68
N ASN A 170 -4.58 7.25 3.69
CA ASN A 170 -3.73 6.08 3.85
C ASN A 170 -2.28 6.31 3.40
N ASP A 171 -1.86 7.56 3.24
CA ASP A 171 -0.47 7.90 3.00
C ASP A 171 0.39 7.39 4.15
N ILE A 172 1.53 6.82 3.80
CA ILE A 172 2.49 6.28 4.76
C ILE A 172 3.80 7.05 4.71
N ILE A 173 4.33 7.30 5.89
CA ILE A 173 5.64 7.90 6.14
C ILE A 173 6.58 6.75 6.47
N ILE A 174 7.62 6.56 5.68
CA ILE A 174 8.58 5.46 5.87
C ILE A 174 9.91 6.06 6.33
N ARG A 175 10.29 5.78 7.58
CA ARG A 175 11.58 6.24 8.16
C ARG A 175 11.78 7.75 8.02
N GLY A 176 10.69 8.54 8.19
CA GLY A 176 10.72 9.99 8.05
C GLY A 176 10.67 10.51 6.61
N ASN A 177 10.69 9.65 5.58
CA ASN A 177 10.58 10.08 4.19
C ASN A 177 9.16 10.46 3.82
N ALA A 178 9.05 11.41 2.90
CA ALA A 178 7.79 11.82 2.29
C ALA A 178 7.06 10.65 1.60
N PRO A 179 5.73 10.61 1.64
CA PRO A 179 4.95 9.60 0.91
C PRO A 179 5.22 9.56 -0.59
N THR A 180 5.62 10.68 -1.21
CA THR A 180 5.99 10.77 -2.64
C THR A 180 7.10 9.81 -3.05
N GLY A 181 7.96 9.41 -2.08
CA GLY A 181 9.04 8.44 -2.31
C GLY A 181 8.59 6.98 -2.39
N VAL A 182 7.29 6.69 -2.28
CA VAL A 182 6.74 5.32 -2.29
C VAL A 182 6.41 4.87 -3.70
N LEU A 183 6.90 3.68 -4.08
CA LEU A 183 6.59 3.01 -5.34
C LEU A 183 5.47 1.98 -5.15
N TRP A 184 4.40 2.12 -5.92
CA TRP A 184 3.37 1.10 -6.07
C TRP A 184 3.67 0.24 -7.30
N ARG A 185 3.83 -1.08 -7.11
CA ARG A 185 3.94 -2.05 -8.21
C ARG A 185 2.82 -3.08 -8.13
N LEU A 186 2.27 -3.45 -9.27
CA LEU A 186 1.27 -4.49 -9.43
C LEU A 186 1.73 -5.48 -10.50
N GLU A 187 1.84 -6.77 -10.16
CA GLU A 187 2.23 -7.83 -11.09
C GLU A 187 3.56 -7.57 -11.82
N GLY A 188 4.49 -6.81 -11.19
CA GLY A 188 5.83 -6.54 -11.70
C GLY A 188 5.99 -5.25 -12.50
N ILE A 189 4.97 -4.39 -12.56
CA ILE A 189 5.04 -3.05 -13.17
C ILE A 189 4.70 -1.95 -12.18
N PRO A 190 5.31 -0.76 -12.26
CA PRO A 190 4.83 0.44 -11.58
C PRO A 190 3.39 0.74 -11.99
N ILE A 191 2.60 1.25 -11.05
CA ILE A 191 1.22 1.69 -11.31
C ILE A 191 1.02 3.11 -10.76
N PRO A 192 0.05 3.87 -11.28
CA PRO A 192 -0.38 5.13 -10.66
C PRO A 192 -0.85 4.91 -9.23
N ASN A 193 -1.04 6.00 -8.49
CA ASN A 193 -1.64 5.97 -7.16
C ASN A 193 -2.94 5.14 -7.17
N PRO A 194 -3.00 3.96 -6.49
CA PRO A 194 -4.15 3.05 -6.56
C PRO A 194 -5.23 3.41 -5.53
N ASN A 195 -5.51 4.69 -5.35
CA ASN A 195 -6.48 5.18 -4.39
C ASN A 195 -7.57 5.99 -5.07
N HIS A 196 -8.78 5.93 -4.51
CA HIS A 196 -9.86 6.85 -4.83
C HIS A 196 -9.54 8.25 -4.30
N TYR A 197 -10.03 9.28 -4.99
CA TYR A 197 -9.78 10.70 -4.68
C TYR A 197 -8.29 11.06 -4.67
N SER A 198 -7.51 10.37 -5.49
CA SER A 198 -6.08 10.67 -5.66
C SER A 198 -5.89 11.93 -6.50
N THR A 199 -4.84 12.67 -6.19
CA THR A 199 -4.39 13.84 -6.96
C THR A 199 -3.02 13.58 -7.57
N LEU A 200 -2.69 14.30 -8.65
CA LEU A 200 -1.40 14.16 -9.33
C LEU A 200 -0.25 14.52 -8.36
N GLY A 201 0.79 13.70 -8.34
CA GLY A 201 1.96 13.89 -7.46
C GLY A 201 1.82 13.24 -6.07
N THR A 202 0.66 12.72 -5.67
CA THR A 202 0.45 12.04 -4.38
C THR A 202 0.47 10.51 -4.53
N THR A 203 0.70 9.78 -3.42
CA THR A 203 0.77 8.30 -3.41
C THR A 203 -0.28 7.64 -2.52
N GLY A 204 -1.04 8.41 -1.75
CA GLY A 204 -2.13 7.94 -0.90
C GLY A 204 -3.48 8.57 -1.23
N GLY A 205 -4.49 8.25 -0.44
CA GLY A 205 -5.85 8.76 -0.57
C GLY A 205 -6.76 8.26 0.56
N PRO A 206 -8.02 8.72 0.60
CA PRO A 206 -8.97 8.31 1.64
C PRO A 206 -9.34 6.83 1.60
N VAL A 207 -9.46 6.23 0.42
CA VAL A 207 -9.94 4.86 0.21
C VAL A 207 -9.05 4.18 -0.84
N SER A 208 -8.47 3.03 -0.47
CA SER A 208 -7.70 2.22 -1.42
C SER A 208 -8.63 1.48 -2.39
N ALA A 209 -8.29 1.48 -3.67
CA ALA A 209 -8.91 0.63 -4.67
C ALA A 209 -8.27 -0.77 -4.76
N LEU A 210 -7.13 -0.98 -4.08
CA LEU A 210 -6.54 -2.30 -3.93
C LEU A 210 -7.46 -3.17 -3.06
N ASN A 211 -8.22 -4.03 -3.73
CA ASN A 211 -9.18 -4.90 -3.05
C ASN A 211 -8.46 -6.01 -2.27
N PRO A 212 -8.58 -6.08 -0.91
CA PRO A 212 -7.88 -7.08 -0.10
C PRO A 212 -8.25 -8.51 -0.46
N ASN A 213 -9.47 -8.77 -1.00
CA ASN A 213 -9.91 -10.11 -1.41
C ASN A 213 -9.28 -10.58 -2.73
N MET A 214 -8.65 -9.67 -3.46
CA MET A 214 -7.97 -9.93 -4.74
C MET A 214 -6.44 -9.99 -4.61
N ILE A 215 -5.87 -9.49 -3.50
CA ILE A 215 -4.43 -9.48 -3.28
C ILE A 215 -3.94 -10.88 -2.91
N GLY A 216 -2.90 -11.33 -3.59
CA GLY A 216 -2.11 -12.51 -3.23
C GLY A 216 -1.09 -12.19 -2.13
N ASN A 217 -0.18 -13.12 -1.88
CA ASN A 217 0.99 -12.81 -1.07
C ASN A 217 1.81 -11.73 -1.77
N SER A 218 2.17 -10.69 -1.06
CA SER A 218 2.81 -9.48 -1.58
C SER A 218 3.94 -9.05 -0.64
N ASP A 219 4.90 -8.30 -1.17
CA ASP A 219 6.04 -7.78 -0.40
C ASP A 219 5.90 -6.28 -0.16
N PHE A 220 6.38 -5.85 1.00
CA PHE A 220 6.59 -4.46 1.35
C PHE A 220 8.03 -4.24 1.80
N LEU A 221 8.71 -3.26 1.21
CA LEU A 221 10.11 -2.94 1.46
C LEU A 221 10.24 -1.49 1.94
N THR A 222 11.09 -1.26 2.94
CA THR A 222 11.24 0.06 3.58
C THR A 222 12.61 0.70 3.37
N SER A 223 13.61 0.01 2.81
CA SER A 223 14.95 0.57 2.57
C SER A 223 15.86 -0.41 1.83
N ALA A 224 16.93 0.10 1.22
CA ALA A 224 18.00 -0.69 0.57
C ALA A 224 17.44 -1.81 -0.31
N PHE A 225 16.43 -1.50 -1.12
CA PHE A 225 15.74 -2.48 -1.95
C PHE A 225 16.60 -2.99 -3.11
N PRO A 226 16.34 -4.21 -3.62
CA PRO A 226 17.02 -4.79 -4.78
C PRO A 226 17.03 -3.90 -6.02
N ALA A 227 17.97 -4.15 -6.94
CA ALA A 227 18.18 -3.31 -8.12
C ALA A 227 17.01 -3.31 -9.13
N GLU A 228 16.07 -4.24 -9.03
CA GLU A 228 14.85 -4.26 -9.86
C GLU A 228 13.80 -3.19 -9.48
N TYR A 229 14.01 -2.46 -8.39
CA TYR A 229 13.11 -1.39 -7.93
C TYR A 229 13.79 -0.03 -8.10
N GLY A 230 13.45 0.70 -9.16
CA GLY A 230 13.94 2.04 -9.46
C GLY A 230 12.94 3.14 -9.11
N ASN A 231 13.35 4.38 -9.28
CA ASN A 231 12.52 5.59 -9.16
C ASN A 231 11.73 5.67 -7.83
N ALA A 232 12.39 5.34 -6.70
CA ALA A 232 11.80 5.35 -5.36
C ALA A 232 12.86 5.62 -4.30
N THR A 233 12.52 6.43 -3.29
CA THR A 233 13.42 6.81 -2.20
C THR A 233 12.93 6.43 -0.80
N ALA A 234 11.63 6.11 -0.63
CA ALA A 234 11.06 5.77 0.67
C ALA A 234 10.79 4.27 0.83
N GLY A 235 10.03 3.67 -0.06
CA GLY A 235 9.67 2.25 0.04
C GLY A 235 8.94 1.72 -1.18
N VAL A 236 8.68 0.41 -1.18
CA VAL A 236 8.07 -0.29 -2.31
C VAL A 236 6.95 -1.22 -1.84
N PHE A 237 5.78 -1.10 -2.46
CA PHE A 237 4.75 -2.14 -2.46
C PHE A 237 4.91 -2.97 -3.74
N ASP A 238 5.25 -4.25 -3.61
CA ASP A 238 5.25 -5.20 -4.72
C ASP A 238 4.07 -6.16 -4.58
N ILE A 239 2.97 -5.80 -5.25
CA ILE A 239 1.66 -6.42 -5.08
C ILE A 239 1.42 -7.44 -6.18
N SER A 240 0.97 -8.62 -5.78
CA SER A 240 0.50 -9.67 -6.67
C SER A 240 -0.99 -9.92 -6.49
N LEU A 241 -1.70 -10.20 -7.57
CA LEU A 241 -3.09 -10.63 -7.53
C LEU A 241 -3.18 -12.15 -7.35
N ARG A 242 -4.17 -12.61 -6.59
CA ARG A 242 -4.44 -14.04 -6.49
C ARG A 242 -5.03 -14.59 -7.79
N LYS A 243 -4.83 -15.87 -8.01
CA LYS A 243 -5.48 -16.62 -9.09
C LYS A 243 -6.85 -17.11 -8.62
N GLY A 244 -7.75 -17.36 -9.57
CA GLY A 244 -9.04 -17.98 -9.32
C GLY A 244 -8.97 -19.51 -9.26
N ASN A 245 -10.09 -20.15 -8.87
CA ASN A 245 -10.23 -21.59 -8.86
C ASN A 245 -10.36 -22.13 -10.30
N LYS A 246 -9.46 -23.05 -10.70
CA LYS A 246 -9.44 -23.63 -12.04
C LYS A 246 -10.37 -24.84 -12.24
N ASP A 247 -11.06 -25.28 -11.19
CA ASP A 247 -11.84 -26.51 -11.20
C ASP A 247 -13.35 -26.29 -10.98
N ARG A 248 -13.70 -25.26 -10.21
CA ARG A 248 -15.10 -24.93 -9.90
C ARG A 248 -15.34 -23.43 -9.78
N PHE A 249 -16.60 -23.02 -9.91
CA PHE A 249 -17.04 -21.67 -9.62
C PHE A 249 -17.18 -21.46 -8.11
N GLU A 250 -16.77 -20.31 -7.64
CA GLU A 250 -16.89 -19.84 -6.26
C GLU A 250 -17.32 -18.38 -6.26
N PHE A 251 -18.11 -18.00 -5.25
CA PHE A 251 -18.68 -16.68 -5.13
C PHE A 251 -18.40 -16.09 -3.75
N MET A 252 -18.28 -14.78 -3.70
CA MET A 252 -18.19 -14.01 -2.46
C MET A 252 -19.06 -12.77 -2.58
N GLY A 253 -19.86 -12.50 -1.55
CA GLY A 253 -20.56 -11.24 -1.34
C GLY A 253 -20.14 -10.61 -0.03
N GLN A 254 -19.98 -9.30 0.00
CA GLN A 254 -19.61 -8.55 1.20
C GLN A 254 -20.33 -7.21 1.25
N ILE A 255 -20.67 -6.78 2.45
CA ILE A 255 -21.13 -5.42 2.76
C ILE A 255 -20.34 -4.89 3.95
N GLY A 256 -19.84 -3.68 3.86
CA GLY A 256 -19.12 -3.00 4.95
C GLY A 256 -19.24 -1.50 4.84
N ALA A 257 -19.13 -0.80 5.96
CA ALA A 257 -19.29 0.65 6.01
C ALA A 257 -18.21 1.36 5.15
N PHE A 258 -16.94 0.93 5.27
CA PHE A 258 -15.84 1.47 4.45
C PHE A 258 -15.61 0.73 3.14
N THR A 259 -15.79 -0.60 3.14
CA THR A 259 -15.51 -1.43 1.96
C THR A 259 -16.65 -1.42 0.94
N GLY A 260 -17.80 -0.85 1.28
CA GLY A 260 -18.95 -0.79 0.40
C GLY A 260 -19.65 -2.14 0.20
N LEU A 261 -20.41 -2.23 -0.90
CA LEU A 261 -20.93 -3.48 -1.45
C LEU A 261 -19.89 -4.10 -2.37
N GLU A 262 -19.56 -5.35 -2.13
CA GLU A 262 -18.60 -6.09 -2.94
C GLU A 262 -19.18 -7.43 -3.39
N ALA A 263 -18.96 -7.78 -4.65
CA ALA A 263 -19.23 -9.08 -5.21
C ALA A 263 -17.99 -9.60 -5.93
N ALA A 264 -17.61 -10.85 -5.68
CA ALA A 264 -16.55 -11.52 -6.41
C ALA A 264 -16.99 -12.87 -6.93
N ILE A 265 -16.53 -13.19 -8.13
CA ILE A 265 -16.73 -14.47 -8.80
C ILE A 265 -15.40 -15.00 -9.30
N GLU A 266 -15.18 -16.28 -9.12
CA GLU A 266 -14.03 -16.98 -9.67
C GLU A 266 -14.41 -18.34 -10.23
N GLY A 267 -13.61 -18.84 -11.16
CA GLY A 267 -13.88 -20.14 -11.76
C GLY A 267 -12.91 -20.48 -12.89
N PRO A 268 -13.11 -21.68 -13.51
CA PRO A 268 -12.29 -22.11 -14.63
C PRO A 268 -12.59 -21.33 -15.93
N ILE A 269 -11.55 -20.84 -16.61
CA ILE A 269 -11.63 -20.52 -18.05
C ILE A 269 -11.65 -21.84 -18.82
N ARG A 270 -10.73 -22.72 -18.47
CA ARG A 270 -10.68 -24.10 -18.93
C ARG A 270 -10.40 -25.02 -17.76
N LYS A 271 -11.31 -25.93 -17.47
CA LYS A 271 -11.25 -26.82 -16.30
C LYS A 271 -9.88 -27.51 -16.17
N GLY A 272 -9.29 -27.39 -14.99
CA GLY A 272 -7.98 -27.92 -14.64
C GLY A 272 -6.79 -27.14 -15.19
N LYS A 273 -6.96 -26.14 -16.09
CA LYS A 273 -5.84 -25.44 -16.73
C LYS A 273 -5.81 -23.94 -16.39
N GLY A 274 -6.80 -23.20 -16.81
CA GLY A 274 -6.87 -21.75 -16.61
C GLY A 274 -8.00 -21.35 -15.68
N SER A 275 -7.88 -20.17 -15.05
CA SER A 275 -8.87 -19.64 -14.13
C SER A 275 -9.07 -18.14 -14.30
N PHE A 276 -10.19 -17.65 -13.83
CA PHE A 276 -10.43 -16.22 -13.69
C PHE A 276 -10.89 -15.91 -12.27
N VAL A 277 -10.64 -14.68 -11.84
CA VAL A 277 -11.23 -14.06 -10.66
C VAL A 277 -11.54 -12.62 -10.98
N VAL A 278 -12.74 -12.16 -10.61
CA VAL A 278 -13.21 -10.79 -10.82
C VAL A 278 -13.92 -10.35 -9.56
N ALA A 279 -13.62 -9.14 -9.10
CA ALA A 279 -14.30 -8.51 -7.98
C ALA A 279 -14.73 -7.09 -8.37
N TYR A 280 -15.95 -6.73 -8.03
CA TYR A 280 -16.52 -5.39 -8.19
C TYR A 280 -16.95 -4.87 -6.85
N ARG A 281 -16.63 -3.58 -6.59
CA ARG A 281 -16.98 -2.89 -5.37
C ARG A 281 -17.68 -1.57 -5.68
N HIS A 282 -18.67 -1.22 -4.84
CA HIS A 282 -19.43 0.03 -4.92
C HIS A 282 -19.58 0.65 -3.53
N SER A 283 -19.44 1.98 -3.42
CA SER A 283 -19.46 2.68 -2.12
C SER A 283 -20.77 2.47 -1.38
N PHE A 284 -20.66 2.23 -0.07
CA PHE A 284 -21.83 2.12 0.80
C PHE A 284 -22.47 3.48 1.11
N ALA A 285 -21.67 4.55 1.13
CA ALA A 285 -22.11 5.90 1.49
C ALA A 285 -23.28 6.37 0.61
N GLU A 286 -23.23 6.15 -0.71
CA GLU A 286 -24.31 6.49 -1.64
C GLU A 286 -25.61 5.74 -1.33
N ILE A 287 -25.51 4.46 -0.97
CA ILE A 287 -26.65 3.62 -0.59
C ILE A 287 -27.21 4.06 0.75
N ALA A 288 -26.32 4.37 1.72
CA ALA A 288 -26.72 4.85 3.04
C ALA A 288 -27.45 6.20 2.96
N GLN A 289 -26.95 7.13 2.15
CA GLN A 289 -27.61 8.41 1.89
C GLN A 289 -28.99 8.23 1.25
N ALA A 290 -29.09 7.37 0.22
CA ALA A 290 -30.37 7.04 -0.41
C ALA A 290 -31.38 6.40 0.57
N ALA A 291 -30.89 5.73 1.62
CA ALA A 291 -31.67 5.17 2.72
C ALA A 291 -31.93 6.18 3.87
N GLY A 292 -31.50 7.44 3.74
CA GLY A 292 -31.64 8.48 4.77
C GLY A 292 -30.70 8.32 5.97
N LEU A 293 -29.60 7.57 5.83
CA LEU A 293 -28.59 7.40 6.87
C LEU A 293 -27.48 8.45 6.68
N ASN A 294 -27.19 9.22 7.72
CA ASN A 294 -26.05 10.13 7.72
C ASN A 294 -24.76 9.35 7.95
N VAL A 295 -23.80 9.49 7.03
CA VAL A 295 -22.50 8.78 7.07
C VAL A 295 -21.36 9.60 7.68
N GLY A 296 -21.68 10.72 8.33
CA GLY A 296 -20.73 11.49 9.14
C GLY A 296 -19.93 12.55 8.39
N THR A 297 -20.29 12.83 7.12
CA THR A 297 -19.77 13.97 6.36
C THR A 297 -20.91 14.72 5.70
N SER A 298 -20.79 16.04 5.54
CA SER A 298 -21.71 16.86 4.75
C SER A 298 -21.67 16.48 3.26
N ALA A 299 -20.49 15.99 2.80
CA ALA A 299 -20.29 15.46 1.45
C ALA A 299 -20.41 13.93 1.41
N THR A 300 -21.06 13.40 0.38
CA THR A 300 -21.20 11.95 0.19
C THR A 300 -20.12 11.42 -0.75
N PRO A 301 -19.12 10.70 -0.23
CA PRO A 301 -18.08 10.10 -1.07
C PRO A 301 -18.65 8.94 -1.88
N LYS A 302 -18.61 9.04 -3.20
CA LYS A 302 -19.04 8.02 -4.16
C LYS A 302 -17.83 7.38 -4.81
N TYR A 303 -17.74 6.05 -4.78
CA TYR A 303 -16.69 5.32 -5.50
C TYR A 303 -17.17 3.96 -5.98
N LYS A 304 -16.53 3.49 -7.03
CA LYS A 304 -16.67 2.13 -7.57
C LYS A 304 -15.35 1.67 -8.15
N ASP A 305 -15.05 0.39 -8.01
CA ASP A 305 -13.85 -0.21 -8.57
C ASP A 305 -14.07 -1.66 -9.03
N LEU A 306 -13.21 -2.08 -9.96
CA LEU A 306 -13.15 -3.41 -10.53
C LEU A 306 -11.71 -3.91 -10.48
N THR A 307 -11.53 -5.14 -10.00
CA THR A 307 -10.23 -5.85 -10.06
C THR A 307 -10.44 -7.22 -10.69
N PHE A 308 -9.55 -7.64 -11.59
CA PHE A 308 -9.62 -8.95 -12.20
C PHE A 308 -8.24 -9.54 -12.49
N ASN A 309 -8.19 -10.88 -12.53
CA ASN A 309 -7.03 -11.66 -12.98
C ASN A 309 -7.49 -12.88 -13.75
N LEU A 310 -7.07 -12.99 -15.02
CA LEU A 310 -7.37 -14.06 -15.95
C LEU A 310 -6.08 -14.85 -16.23
N ASP A 311 -5.96 -16.07 -15.71
CA ASP A 311 -4.81 -16.96 -15.93
C ASP A 311 -5.18 -18.04 -16.94
N PHE A 312 -4.55 -18.03 -18.11
CA PHE A 312 -4.83 -18.99 -19.17
C PHE A 312 -4.16 -20.37 -18.96
N GLY A 313 -3.37 -20.49 -17.89
CA GLY A 313 -2.63 -21.73 -17.57
C GLY A 313 -1.38 -21.91 -18.40
N ASN A 314 -0.66 -23.01 -18.13
CA ASN A 314 0.58 -23.32 -18.81
C ASN A 314 0.33 -23.89 -20.22
N SER A 315 1.19 -23.46 -21.16
CA SER A 315 1.25 -23.94 -22.53
C SER A 315 2.70 -24.13 -22.97
N LYS A 316 2.93 -24.68 -24.16
CA LYS A 316 4.29 -24.75 -24.74
C LYS A 316 4.90 -23.36 -25.00
N ALA A 317 4.07 -22.35 -25.21
CA ALA A 317 4.50 -20.96 -25.39
C ALA A 317 4.63 -20.20 -24.07
N GLY A 318 4.56 -20.87 -22.92
CA GLY A 318 4.60 -20.29 -21.60
C GLY A 318 3.20 -20.07 -20.99
N ASN A 319 3.16 -19.35 -19.86
CA ASN A 319 1.94 -18.97 -19.16
C ASN A 319 1.59 -17.52 -19.48
N PHE A 320 0.35 -17.29 -19.93
CA PHE A 320 -0.18 -15.96 -20.16
C PHE A 320 -1.22 -15.62 -19.10
N SER A 321 -1.24 -14.38 -18.63
CA SER A 321 -2.32 -13.85 -17.80
C SER A 321 -2.63 -12.39 -18.15
N ILE A 322 -3.91 -12.03 -18.03
CA ILE A 322 -4.37 -10.65 -18.16
C ILE A 322 -4.90 -10.21 -16.80
N PHE A 323 -4.43 -9.09 -16.31
CA PHE A 323 -4.85 -8.53 -15.04
C PHE A 323 -5.30 -7.08 -15.20
N GLY A 324 -6.10 -6.61 -14.26
CA GLY A 324 -6.47 -5.20 -14.25
C GLY A 324 -7.09 -4.77 -12.94
N ILE A 325 -6.97 -3.47 -12.70
CA ILE A 325 -7.59 -2.73 -11.61
C ILE A 325 -8.04 -1.38 -12.16
N GLY A 326 -9.21 -0.91 -11.76
CA GLY A 326 -9.67 0.41 -12.13
C GLY A 326 -10.73 0.92 -11.20
N GLY A 327 -10.76 2.24 -11.00
CA GLY A 327 -11.68 2.91 -10.10
C GLY A 327 -12.15 4.26 -10.64
N HIS A 328 -13.32 4.64 -10.18
CA HIS A 328 -13.91 5.96 -10.37
C HIS A 328 -14.47 6.46 -9.05
N SER A 329 -14.20 7.70 -8.70
CA SER A 329 -14.71 8.33 -7.50
C SER A 329 -15.10 9.78 -7.74
N SER A 330 -16.09 10.25 -6.99
CA SER A 330 -16.49 11.65 -6.97
C SER A 330 -16.97 12.04 -5.58
N ILE A 331 -16.76 13.30 -5.22
CA ILE A 331 -17.24 13.91 -4.00
C ILE A 331 -17.52 15.38 -4.26
N ASP A 332 -18.70 15.84 -3.81
CA ASP A 332 -19.16 17.20 -3.95
C ASP A 332 -19.28 17.80 -2.54
N PHE A 333 -18.57 18.89 -2.27
CA PHE A 333 -18.70 19.71 -1.07
C PHE A 333 -19.52 20.94 -1.44
N LEU A 334 -20.74 21.03 -0.92
CA LEU A 334 -21.64 22.15 -1.20
C LEU A 334 -21.65 23.08 0.01
N GLY A 335 -21.20 24.33 -0.16
CA GLY A 335 -21.06 25.29 0.92
C GLY A 335 -22.31 25.48 1.73
N ALA A 336 -23.49 25.50 1.08
CA ALA A 336 -24.78 25.62 1.75
C ALA A 336 -25.13 24.45 2.70
N ASP A 337 -24.53 23.28 2.53
CA ASP A 337 -24.83 22.05 3.28
C ASP A 337 -23.75 21.73 4.34
N ILE A 338 -22.75 22.59 4.51
CA ILE A 338 -21.59 22.31 5.35
C ILE A 338 -21.89 22.54 6.83
N ASP A 339 -21.53 21.54 7.65
CA ASP A 339 -21.34 21.71 9.09
C ASP A 339 -20.02 22.47 9.31
N THR A 340 -20.07 23.58 10.07
CA THR A 340 -18.92 24.44 10.42
C THR A 340 -17.80 23.68 11.16
N THR A 341 -18.01 22.42 11.52
CA THR A 341 -17.03 21.50 12.09
C THR A 341 -16.34 20.63 11.04
N ASP A 342 -16.75 20.69 9.77
CA ASP A 342 -16.12 19.92 8.68
C ASP A 342 -14.72 20.49 8.37
N LEU A 343 -13.73 19.59 8.33
CA LEU A 343 -12.30 19.92 8.21
C LEU A 343 -11.90 20.44 6.82
N PHE A 344 -12.69 20.15 5.80
CA PHE A 344 -12.30 20.26 4.40
C PHE A 344 -13.23 21.16 3.59
N ALA A 345 -14.17 21.82 4.24
CA ALA A 345 -15.22 22.52 3.55
C ALA A 345 -15.26 24.00 3.95
N ASN A 346 -15.43 24.88 2.95
CA ASN A 346 -15.62 26.30 3.10
C ASN A 346 -17.12 26.60 2.86
N PRO A 347 -17.83 27.27 3.81
CA PRO A 347 -19.24 27.58 3.64
C PRO A 347 -19.53 28.54 2.48
N ASP A 348 -18.53 29.31 2.06
CA ASP A 348 -18.66 30.28 0.95
C ASP A 348 -18.24 29.71 -0.41
N GLU A 349 -17.95 28.38 -0.49
CA GLU A 349 -17.45 27.73 -1.68
C GLU A 349 -18.13 26.38 -1.95
N ASN A 350 -18.40 26.08 -3.21
CA ASN A 350 -18.66 24.73 -3.67
C ASN A 350 -17.38 24.12 -4.24
N ALA A 351 -17.08 22.87 -3.88
CA ALA A 351 -15.94 22.15 -4.44
C ALA A 351 -16.36 20.77 -4.99
N TYR A 352 -15.90 20.47 -6.21
CA TYR A 352 -16.22 19.23 -6.92
C TYR A 352 -14.94 18.48 -7.24
N ASN A 353 -14.81 17.25 -6.78
CA ASN A 353 -13.68 16.40 -7.09
C ASN A 353 -14.13 15.13 -7.80
N ILE A 354 -13.49 14.83 -8.94
CA ILE A 354 -13.68 13.58 -9.69
C ILE A 354 -12.31 12.95 -9.92
N SER A 355 -12.13 11.69 -9.53
CA SER A 355 -10.89 10.96 -9.77
C SER A 355 -11.17 9.63 -10.48
N LYS A 356 -10.30 9.28 -11.44
CA LYS A 356 -10.36 8.05 -12.24
C LYS A 356 -8.97 7.45 -12.32
N PHE A 357 -8.87 6.15 -12.24
CA PHE A 357 -7.64 5.45 -12.56
C PHE A 357 -7.95 4.07 -13.12
N GLY A 358 -7.01 3.52 -13.88
CA GLY A 358 -7.11 2.18 -14.41
C GLY A 358 -5.76 1.64 -14.83
N VAL A 359 -5.58 0.34 -14.68
CA VAL A 359 -4.41 -0.41 -15.16
C VAL A 359 -4.90 -1.70 -15.79
N ILE A 360 -4.42 -2.00 -16.97
CA ILE A 360 -4.57 -3.31 -17.60
C ILE A 360 -3.19 -3.81 -18.03
N GLY A 361 -2.90 -5.09 -17.80
CA GLY A 361 -1.63 -5.68 -18.18
C GLY A 361 -1.75 -7.09 -18.71
N LEU A 362 -0.90 -7.41 -19.67
CA LEU A 362 -0.65 -8.75 -20.19
C LEU A 362 0.70 -9.24 -19.65
N LYS A 363 0.69 -10.29 -18.84
CA LYS A 363 1.88 -10.91 -18.29
C LYS A 363 2.15 -12.24 -18.99
N HIS A 364 3.39 -12.46 -19.40
CA HIS A 364 3.89 -13.68 -20.01
C HIS A 364 5.08 -14.22 -19.21
N ASN A 365 5.01 -15.45 -18.78
CA ASN A 365 6.11 -16.19 -18.15
C ASN A 365 6.51 -17.35 -19.05
N LEU A 366 7.75 -17.36 -19.51
CA LEU A 366 8.30 -18.38 -20.35
C LEU A 366 9.48 -19.09 -19.68
N LEU A 367 9.30 -20.35 -19.32
CA LEU A 367 10.42 -21.20 -18.90
C LEU A 367 11.25 -21.54 -20.12
N LEU A 368 12.52 -21.15 -20.14
CA LEU A 368 13.46 -21.47 -21.22
C LEU A 368 14.08 -22.86 -21.03
N ASN A 369 14.34 -23.23 -19.78
CA ASN A 369 14.85 -24.54 -19.35
C ASN A 369 14.58 -24.70 -17.83
N ASP A 370 15.11 -25.78 -17.23
CA ASP A 370 14.90 -26.09 -15.80
C ASP A 370 15.57 -25.09 -14.83
N HIS A 371 16.34 -24.15 -15.33
CA HIS A 371 17.11 -23.18 -14.52
C HIS A 371 16.82 -21.72 -14.84
N SER A 372 16.14 -21.44 -15.96
CA SER A 372 15.95 -20.06 -16.40
C SER A 372 14.58 -19.78 -16.99
N TYR A 373 14.11 -18.56 -16.80
CA TYR A 373 12.87 -18.06 -17.35
C TYR A 373 12.95 -16.58 -17.72
N VAL A 374 12.06 -16.17 -18.61
CA VAL A 374 11.79 -14.77 -18.95
C VAL A 374 10.38 -14.42 -18.49
N ARG A 375 10.25 -13.28 -17.81
CA ARG A 375 8.94 -12.69 -17.51
C ARG A 375 8.83 -11.34 -18.20
N THR A 376 7.76 -11.18 -18.97
CA THR A 376 7.47 -9.95 -19.70
C THR A 376 6.06 -9.47 -19.32
N VAL A 377 5.93 -8.18 -19.06
CA VAL A 377 4.63 -7.53 -18.79
C VAL A 377 4.50 -6.32 -19.71
N LEU A 378 3.43 -6.31 -20.49
CA LEU A 378 2.97 -5.14 -21.25
C LEU A 378 1.77 -4.56 -20.51
N SER A 379 1.72 -3.25 -20.31
CA SER A 379 0.60 -2.62 -19.62
C SER A 379 0.28 -1.25 -20.18
N ALA A 380 -0.99 -0.90 -20.04
CA ALA A 380 -1.49 0.47 -20.22
C ALA A 380 -2.18 0.90 -18.91
N SER A 381 -1.99 2.14 -18.51
CA SER A 381 -2.62 2.72 -17.34
C SER A 381 -3.12 4.13 -17.63
N HIS A 382 -4.19 4.51 -16.94
CA HIS A 382 -4.76 5.84 -16.94
C HIS A 382 -4.89 6.35 -15.50
N SER A 383 -4.60 7.62 -15.27
CA SER A 383 -4.93 8.34 -14.04
C SER A 383 -5.50 9.71 -14.43
N GLY A 384 -6.60 10.10 -13.81
CA GLY A 384 -7.25 11.38 -14.08
C GLY A 384 -7.85 11.97 -12.82
N ASN A 385 -7.72 13.27 -12.66
CA ASN A 385 -8.34 14.04 -11.61
C ASN A 385 -8.91 15.34 -12.20
N SER A 386 -10.10 15.72 -11.77
CA SER A 386 -10.69 17.03 -12.05
C SER A 386 -11.15 17.61 -10.72
N TYR A 387 -10.69 18.82 -10.42
CA TYR A 387 -11.08 19.55 -9.22
C TYR A 387 -11.49 20.98 -9.61
N LYS A 388 -12.70 21.36 -9.17
CA LYS A 388 -13.26 22.69 -9.45
C LYS A 388 -13.78 23.31 -8.19
N THR A 389 -13.62 24.63 -8.04
CA THR A 389 -14.25 25.40 -6.99
C THR A 389 -15.01 26.60 -7.55
N GLU A 390 -16.12 26.95 -6.88
CA GLU A 390 -17.01 28.04 -7.24
C GLU A 390 -17.33 28.86 -5.98
N ASP A 391 -17.10 30.17 -6.06
CA ASP A 391 -17.45 31.12 -5.00
C ASP A 391 -18.98 31.29 -4.94
N LEU A 392 -19.58 31.16 -3.76
CA LEU A 392 -21.03 31.30 -3.55
C LEU A 392 -21.48 32.75 -3.40
N VAL A 393 -20.58 33.67 -3.09
CA VAL A 393 -20.86 35.10 -2.83
C VAL A 393 -20.66 35.91 -4.11
N THR A 394 -19.56 35.68 -4.82
CA THR A 394 -19.21 36.46 -6.01
C THR A 394 -19.86 35.86 -7.26
N ARG A 395 -20.30 36.73 -8.18
CA ARG A 395 -20.94 36.31 -9.44
C ARG A 395 -20.02 36.69 -10.62
N ASP A 396 -20.06 35.85 -11.65
CA ASP A 396 -19.44 36.18 -12.93
C ASP A 396 -20.25 37.24 -13.70
N GLU A 397 -19.73 37.71 -14.83
CA GLU A 397 -20.38 38.72 -15.70
C GLU A 397 -21.74 38.30 -16.25
N PHE A 398 -22.07 36.99 -16.24
CA PHE A 398 -23.35 36.42 -16.66
C PHE A 398 -24.28 36.11 -15.51
N GLY A 399 -23.88 36.41 -14.24
CA GLY A 399 -24.68 36.17 -13.02
C GLY A 399 -24.59 34.73 -12.50
N GLY A 400 -23.70 33.87 -13.05
CA GLY A 400 -23.34 32.56 -12.54
C GLY A 400 -22.43 32.66 -11.32
N LEU A 401 -22.15 31.50 -10.67
CA LEU A 401 -21.13 31.43 -9.62
C LEU A 401 -19.75 31.65 -10.22
N LEU A 402 -18.93 32.45 -9.55
CA LEU A 402 -17.56 32.71 -10.02
C LEU A 402 -16.70 31.47 -9.81
N GLN A 403 -16.20 30.89 -10.89
CA GLN A 403 -15.21 29.81 -10.84
C GLN A 403 -13.87 30.35 -10.37
N THR A 404 -13.38 29.89 -9.22
CA THR A 404 -12.14 30.37 -8.60
C THR A 404 -10.94 29.49 -8.87
N PHE A 405 -11.16 28.17 -9.09
CA PHE A 405 -10.12 27.20 -9.36
C PHE A 405 -10.62 26.09 -10.31
N ASP A 406 -9.79 25.67 -11.25
CA ASP A 406 -10.11 24.59 -12.18
C ASP A 406 -8.84 23.79 -12.50
N VAL A 407 -8.87 22.48 -12.18
CA VAL A 407 -7.79 21.56 -12.44
C VAL A 407 -8.29 20.39 -13.28
N LEU A 408 -7.54 20.05 -14.29
CA LEU A 408 -7.63 18.79 -15.01
C LEU A 408 -6.25 18.14 -15.06
N ASP A 409 -6.18 16.89 -14.65
CA ASP A 409 -5.02 16.03 -14.84
C ASP A 409 -5.49 14.75 -15.53
N ALA A 410 -4.90 14.40 -16.67
CA ALA A 410 -5.19 13.19 -17.41
C ALA A 410 -3.89 12.56 -17.91
N GLY A 411 -3.43 11.51 -17.23
CA GLY A 411 -2.20 10.79 -17.58
C GLY A 411 -2.49 9.41 -18.15
N ASN A 412 -1.89 9.07 -19.29
CA ASN A 412 -1.91 7.75 -19.89
C ASN A 412 -0.47 7.23 -19.97
N THR A 413 -0.22 6.02 -19.45
CA THR A 413 1.14 5.46 -19.44
C THR A 413 1.16 4.05 -20.00
N ASN A 414 2.02 3.83 -21.01
CA ASN A 414 2.32 2.51 -21.56
C ASN A 414 3.66 2.03 -21.00
N ARG A 415 3.73 0.76 -20.59
CA ARG A 415 4.94 0.17 -20.00
C ARG A 415 5.26 -1.19 -20.60
N LEU A 416 6.54 -1.42 -20.80
CA LEU A 416 7.12 -2.74 -21.07
C LEU A 416 8.12 -3.05 -19.96
N SER A 417 7.86 -4.08 -19.18
CA SER A 417 8.81 -4.65 -18.22
C SER A 417 9.19 -6.04 -18.68
N SER A 418 10.48 -6.33 -18.78
CA SER A 418 10.94 -7.68 -19.11
C SER A 418 12.21 -8.00 -18.34
N TYR A 419 12.28 -9.20 -17.74
CA TYR A 419 13.48 -9.67 -17.09
C TYR A 419 13.76 -11.14 -17.36
N TYR A 420 15.05 -11.45 -17.41
CA TYR A 420 15.61 -12.79 -17.47
C TYR A 420 16.15 -13.18 -16.11
N ASN A 421 15.75 -14.34 -15.61
CA ASN A 421 16.24 -14.92 -14.38
C ASN A 421 16.93 -16.26 -14.68
N ASN A 422 18.13 -16.46 -14.16
CA ASN A 422 18.90 -17.68 -14.35
C ASN A 422 19.54 -18.16 -13.05
N LYS A 423 19.13 -19.32 -12.58
CA LYS A 423 19.75 -20.07 -11.51
C LYS A 423 20.96 -20.84 -12.08
N ILE A 424 22.11 -20.16 -12.21
CA ILE A 424 23.34 -20.71 -12.80
C ILE A 424 23.84 -21.90 -11.98
N SER A 425 23.66 -21.88 -10.68
CA SER A 425 23.95 -22.97 -9.76
C SER A 425 23.12 -22.90 -8.49
N ARG A 426 23.20 -23.91 -7.62
CA ARG A 426 22.60 -23.87 -6.28
C ARG A 426 23.02 -22.65 -5.44
N ARG A 427 24.18 -22.06 -5.78
CA ARG A 427 24.81 -20.96 -5.04
C ARG A 427 24.69 -19.61 -5.72
N PHE A 428 24.38 -19.57 -7.00
CA PHE A 428 24.45 -18.33 -7.77
C PHE A 428 23.27 -18.18 -8.71
N THR A 429 22.52 -17.12 -8.51
CA THR A 429 21.39 -16.69 -9.35
C THR A 429 21.66 -15.30 -9.91
N LEU A 430 21.42 -15.12 -11.20
CA LEU A 430 21.47 -13.84 -11.91
C LEU A 430 20.08 -13.44 -12.34
N ARG A 431 19.71 -12.17 -12.14
CA ARG A 431 18.51 -11.54 -12.73
C ARG A 431 18.91 -10.24 -13.40
N THR A 432 18.49 -10.06 -14.64
CA THR A 432 18.68 -8.80 -15.37
C THR A 432 17.39 -8.41 -16.09
N GLY A 433 17.11 -7.13 -16.17
CA GLY A 433 15.84 -6.68 -16.76
C GLY A 433 15.86 -5.24 -17.19
N ILE A 434 14.78 -4.88 -17.89
CA ILE A 434 14.49 -3.53 -18.38
C ILE A 434 13.07 -3.15 -18.03
N LEU A 435 12.84 -1.86 -17.84
CA LEU A 435 11.53 -1.23 -17.77
C LEU A 435 11.54 0.00 -18.70
N LEU A 436 10.67 0.01 -19.68
CA LEU A 436 10.45 1.16 -20.58
C LEU A 436 9.07 1.72 -20.31
N GLN A 437 8.98 3.03 -20.17
CA GLN A 437 7.76 3.74 -19.89
C GLN A 437 7.62 4.94 -20.84
N ASN A 438 6.45 5.06 -21.46
CA ASN A 438 6.01 6.25 -22.17
C ASN A 438 4.76 6.78 -21.47
N GLN A 439 4.81 8.00 -20.95
CA GLN A 439 3.73 8.67 -20.26
C GLN A 439 3.29 9.91 -21.02
N HIS A 440 2.05 9.92 -21.48
CA HIS A 440 1.39 11.10 -22.03
C HIS A 440 0.57 11.77 -20.93
N LEU A 441 0.72 13.08 -20.78
CA LEU A 441 0.03 13.88 -19.77
C LEU A 441 -0.66 15.06 -20.45
N ASP A 442 -1.97 15.18 -20.26
CA ASP A 442 -2.77 16.36 -20.55
C ASP A 442 -3.22 16.99 -19.23
N THR A 443 -2.78 18.20 -18.93
CA THR A 443 -3.01 18.84 -17.63
C THR A 443 -3.11 20.35 -17.76
N TYR A 444 -4.06 20.93 -17.01
CA TYR A 444 -4.09 22.37 -16.76
C TYR A 444 -4.45 22.68 -15.31
N VAL A 445 -4.00 23.84 -14.84
CA VAL A 445 -4.43 24.48 -13.60
C VAL A 445 -4.73 25.94 -13.91
N LYS A 446 -5.96 26.33 -13.64
CA LYS A 446 -6.43 27.72 -13.74
C LYS A 446 -6.90 28.21 -12.38
N THR A 447 -6.44 29.37 -11.98
CA THR A 447 -6.74 29.95 -10.67
C THR A 447 -7.01 31.43 -10.75
N ARG A 448 -7.91 31.92 -9.88
CA ARG A 448 -8.09 33.34 -9.55
C ARG A 448 -7.49 33.69 -8.20
N VAL A 449 -7.13 32.69 -7.41
CA VAL A 449 -6.60 32.87 -6.05
C VAL A 449 -5.26 33.60 -6.10
N GLY A 450 -5.17 34.76 -5.42
CA GLY A 450 -3.96 35.58 -5.41
C GLY A 450 -3.66 36.33 -6.71
N ILE A 451 -4.57 36.31 -7.68
CA ILE A 451 -4.43 37.05 -8.95
C ILE A 451 -5.19 38.38 -8.83
N PRO A 452 -4.55 39.54 -9.16
CA PRO A 452 -5.24 40.81 -9.14
C PRO A 452 -6.24 40.95 -10.30
N ASP A 453 -7.19 41.89 -10.14
CA ASP A 453 -8.02 42.39 -11.24
C ASP A 453 -7.17 43.30 -12.14
N LEU A 454 -6.85 42.84 -13.33
CA LEU A 454 -6.02 43.57 -14.31
C LEU A 454 -6.85 44.17 -15.44
N ASN A 455 -8.02 43.59 -15.72
CA ASN A 455 -8.91 44.04 -16.79
C ASN A 455 -9.89 45.12 -16.32
N GLY A 456 -10.03 45.31 -14.99
CA GLY A 456 -10.84 46.38 -14.37
C GLY A 456 -12.34 46.04 -14.32
N ASP A 457 -12.71 44.74 -14.39
CA ASP A 457 -14.10 44.30 -14.29
C ASP A 457 -14.59 44.11 -12.83
N GLY A 458 -13.67 44.33 -11.87
CA GLY A 458 -13.93 44.13 -10.44
C GLY A 458 -13.76 42.71 -9.94
N LEU A 459 -13.31 41.77 -10.77
CA LEU A 459 -13.06 40.38 -10.45
C LEU A 459 -11.56 40.01 -10.57
N PRO A 460 -11.03 39.13 -9.73
CA PRO A 460 -9.67 38.64 -9.96
C PRO A 460 -9.56 37.92 -11.33
N ASP A 461 -8.50 38.20 -12.07
CA ASP A 461 -8.28 37.57 -13.38
C ASP A 461 -8.01 36.06 -13.27
N LEU A 462 -8.40 35.32 -14.31
CA LEU A 462 -8.09 33.89 -14.42
C LEU A 462 -6.68 33.69 -14.95
N PHE A 463 -5.78 33.13 -14.18
CA PHE A 463 -4.40 32.81 -14.58
C PHE A 463 -4.22 31.32 -14.82
N THR A 464 -3.55 30.94 -15.92
CA THR A 464 -3.21 29.54 -16.21
C THR A 464 -1.81 29.24 -15.68
N GLN A 465 -1.78 28.58 -14.50
CA GLN A 465 -0.59 28.27 -13.73
C GLN A 465 0.12 27.00 -14.25
N ARG A 466 -0.59 26.12 -14.91
CA ARG A 466 -0.09 24.95 -15.62
C ARG A 466 -0.92 24.73 -16.87
N ASP A 467 -0.27 24.34 -17.97
CA ASP A 467 -0.91 24.02 -19.24
C ASP A 467 0.08 23.21 -20.06
N PHE A 468 -0.18 21.92 -20.17
CA PHE A 468 0.74 20.99 -20.85
C PHE A 468 -0.03 19.84 -21.49
N ASP A 469 0.28 19.55 -22.74
CA ASP A 469 -0.15 18.36 -23.47
C ASP A 469 1.07 17.76 -24.17
N GLY A 470 1.57 16.63 -23.69
CA GLY A 470 2.80 16.05 -24.18
C GLY A 470 3.17 14.72 -23.53
N SER A 471 4.32 14.17 -23.94
CA SER A 471 4.78 12.86 -23.50
C SER A 471 6.19 12.92 -22.93
N PHE A 472 6.44 12.06 -21.94
CA PHE A 472 7.72 11.81 -21.33
C PHE A 472 8.10 10.34 -21.47
N ASN A 473 9.40 10.04 -21.64
CA ASN A 473 9.92 8.69 -21.66
C ASN A 473 10.87 8.46 -20.48
N GLN A 474 10.73 7.30 -19.86
CA GLN A 474 11.63 6.82 -18.81
C GLN A 474 12.12 5.43 -19.18
N ALA A 475 13.39 5.19 -19.00
CA ALA A 475 14.01 3.90 -19.22
C ALA A 475 14.80 3.48 -17.99
N GLU A 476 14.60 2.24 -17.57
CA GLU A 476 15.33 1.62 -16.46
C GLU A 476 15.94 0.31 -16.96
N ALA A 477 17.16 0.02 -16.48
CA ALA A 477 17.81 -1.26 -16.70
C ALA A 477 18.53 -1.70 -15.43
N TYR A 478 18.52 -2.99 -15.15
CA TYR A 478 19.19 -3.50 -13.97
C TYR A 478 19.84 -4.86 -14.18
N ALA A 479 20.88 -5.13 -13.40
CA ALA A 479 21.46 -6.44 -13.24
C ALA A 479 21.73 -6.68 -11.74
N GLN A 480 21.35 -7.87 -11.24
CA GLN A 480 21.50 -8.21 -9.83
C GLN A 480 21.78 -9.69 -9.66
N THR A 481 22.52 -10.03 -8.60
CA THR A 481 22.92 -11.39 -8.31
C THR A 481 22.60 -11.74 -6.85
N GLN A 482 22.29 -13.00 -6.63
CA GLN A 482 22.33 -13.62 -5.31
C GLN A 482 23.44 -14.67 -5.30
N TRP A 483 24.39 -14.50 -4.40
CA TRP A 483 25.49 -15.42 -4.21
C TRP A 483 25.50 -16.00 -2.80
N ARG A 484 25.19 -17.27 -2.68
CA ARG A 484 25.34 -18.06 -1.45
C ARG A 484 26.81 -18.48 -1.30
N ILE A 485 27.61 -17.59 -0.72
CA ILE A 485 29.06 -17.79 -0.53
C ILE A 485 29.30 -19.01 0.36
N ALA A 486 28.53 -19.13 1.43
CA ALA A 486 28.51 -20.26 2.35
C ALA A 486 27.06 -20.60 2.75
N GLU A 487 26.83 -21.71 3.44
CA GLU A 487 25.51 -22.07 3.96
C GLU A 487 24.89 -20.96 4.83
N GLN A 488 25.74 -20.27 5.59
CA GLN A 488 25.34 -19.19 6.49
C GLN A 488 25.47 -17.78 5.90
N LEU A 489 26.05 -17.63 4.69
CA LEU A 489 26.39 -16.30 4.16
C LEU A 489 25.88 -16.12 2.73
N THR A 490 24.95 -15.21 2.57
CA THR A 490 24.38 -14.80 1.27
C THR A 490 24.71 -13.34 0.99
N LEU A 491 25.25 -13.05 -0.18
CA LEU A 491 25.53 -11.73 -0.71
C LEU A 491 24.62 -11.47 -1.90
N ASN A 492 23.85 -10.39 -1.84
CA ASN A 492 23.11 -9.85 -2.97
C ASN A 492 23.82 -8.58 -3.44
N THR A 493 24.09 -8.46 -4.73
CA THR A 493 24.65 -7.27 -5.35
C THR A 493 23.85 -6.90 -6.59
N GLY A 494 23.78 -5.61 -6.90
CA GLY A 494 23.10 -5.16 -8.08
C GLY A 494 23.50 -3.75 -8.48
N VAL A 495 23.20 -3.43 -9.71
CA VAL A 495 23.28 -2.09 -10.28
C VAL A 495 21.97 -1.80 -11.00
N HIS A 496 21.43 -0.61 -10.79
CA HIS A 496 20.28 -0.08 -11.49
C HIS A 496 20.69 1.18 -12.26
N GLY A 497 20.14 1.36 -13.46
CA GLY A 497 20.28 2.56 -14.26
C GLY A 497 18.90 3.16 -14.53
N LEU A 498 18.78 4.47 -14.38
CA LEU A 498 17.57 5.26 -14.63
C LEU A 498 17.89 6.37 -15.60
N TYR A 499 17.06 6.54 -16.64
CA TYR A 499 17.10 7.64 -17.60
C TYR A 499 15.73 8.30 -17.69
N PHE A 500 15.69 9.64 -17.74
CA PHE A 500 14.48 10.43 -17.95
C PHE A 500 14.69 11.47 -19.05
N ASP A 501 13.87 11.45 -20.08
CA ASP A 501 14.11 12.23 -21.32
C ASP A 501 13.82 13.73 -21.18
N LYS A 502 12.94 14.17 -20.26
CA LYS A 502 12.64 15.59 -20.07
C LYS A 502 13.86 16.39 -19.65
N THR A 503 14.70 15.82 -18.79
CA THR A 503 15.92 16.48 -18.27
C THR A 503 17.20 15.87 -18.83
N GLU A 504 17.09 14.79 -19.62
CA GLU A 504 18.21 14.01 -20.17
C GLU A 504 19.13 13.43 -19.07
N ASP A 505 18.63 13.35 -17.82
CA ASP A 505 19.39 12.85 -16.68
C ASP A 505 19.56 11.34 -16.70
N VAL A 506 20.74 10.90 -16.27
CA VAL A 506 21.08 9.48 -16.07
C VAL A 506 21.54 9.27 -14.63
N ALA A 507 21.02 8.25 -13.96
CA ALA A 507 21.50 7.79 -12.67
C ALA A 507 22.03 6.35 -12.75
N ILE A 508 23.10 6.06 -12.01
CA ILE A 508 23.64 4.71 -11.80
C ILE A 508 23.65 4.43 -10.30
N GLU A 509 22.98 3.35 -9.90
CA GLU A 509 22.62 3.07 -8.52
C GLU A 509 23.16 1.70 -8.06
N PRO A 510 24.35 1.65 -7.41
CA PRO A 510 24.87 0.42 -6.81
C PRO A 510 24.07 0.04 -5.56
N ARG A 511 23.86 -1.25 -5.36
CA ARG A 511 23.14 -1.83 -4.23
C ARG A 511 23.81 -3.11 -3.76
N VAL A 512 23.94 -3.26 -2.44
CA VAL A 512 24.58 -4.42 -1.80
C VAL A 512 23.81 -4.80 -0.55
N ALA A 513 23.57 -6.10 -0.38
CA ALA A 513 22.95 -6.65 0.81
C ALA A 513 23.66 -7.93 1.25
N LEU A 514 24.04 -8.01 2.51
CA LEU A 514 24.66 -9.17 3.12
C LEU A 514 23.72 -9.76 4.18
N ASN A 515 23.43 -11.04 4.07
CA ASN A 515 22.68 -11.80 5.06
C ASN A 515 23.61 -12.86 5.66
N TRP A 516 23.87 -12.75 6.96
CA TRP A 516 24.75 -13.67 7.70
C TRP A 516 23.99 -14.37 8.82
N GLN A 517 23.74 -15.67 8.64
CA GLN A 517 23.13 -16.53 9.63
C GLN A 517 24.18 -16.91 10.70
N LEU A 518 24.20 -16.18 11.81
CA LEU A 518 25.13 -16.40 12.93
C LEU A 518 24.86 -17.73 13.65
N SER A 519 23.61 -18.16 13.66
CA SER A 519 23.18 -19.46 14.23
C SER A 519 21.84 -19.88 13.60
N ALA A 520 21.35 -21.07 13.92
CA ALA A 520 20.01 -21.52 13.49
C ALA A 520 18.86 -20.57 13.89
N LYS A 521 19.08 -19.67 14.87
CA LYS A 521 18.07 -18.74 15.41
C LYS A 521 18.40 -17.27 15.20
N SER A 522 19.59 -16.92 14.74
CA SER A 522 20.09 -15.54 14.71
C SER A 522 20.69 -15.21 13.36
N THR A 523 20.25 -14.09 12.77
CA THR A 523 20.71 -13.59 11.48
C THR A 523 21.07 -12.12 11.59
N LEU A 524 22.23 -11.73 11.05
CA LEU A 524 22.66 -10.35 10.89
C LEU A 524 22.48 -9.94 9.43
N ASN A 525 21.97 -8.73 9.20
CA ASN A 525 21.73 -8.18 7.88
C ASN A 525 22.42 -6.82 7.75
N LEU A 526 23.15 -6.61 6.66
CA LEU A 526 23.78 -5.35 6.30
C LEU A 526 23.34 -4.94 4.91
N GLY A 527 22.91 -3.69 4.74
CA GLY A 527 22.48 -3.17 3.45
C GLY A 527 22.99 -1.78 3.15
N TYR A 528 23.33 -1.59 1.89
CA TYR A 528 23.58 -0.30 1.27
C TYR A 528 22.83 -0.20 -0.05
N GLY A 529 22.21 0.95 -0.31
CA GLY A 529 21.58 1.26 -1.60
C GLY A 529 21.68 2.73 -1.93
N LEU A 530 22.08 3.03 -3.15
CA LEU A 530 21.88 4.34 -3.75
C LEU A 530 20.58 4.31 -4.55
N HIS A 531 19.73 5.30 -4.36
CA HIS A 531 18.41 5.43 -4.97
C HIS A 531 18.23 6.83 -5.52
N ASN A 532 17.68 6.95 -6.71
CA ASN A 532 17.30 8.23 -7.30
C ASN A 532 15.81 8.19 -7.65
N GLN A 533 15.20 9.37 -7.64
CA GLN A 533 13.79 9.53 -7.98
C GLN A 533 13.58 10.80 -8.80
N THR A 534 12.80 10.69 -9.87
CA THR A 534 12.31 11.84 -10.63
C THR A 534 11.41 12.70 -9.76
N GLN A 535 11.39 14.00 -10.01
CA GLN A 535 10.41 14.87 -9.35
C GLN A 535 9.00 14.51 -9.82
N PRO A 536 7.97 14.68 -8.97
CA PRO A 536 6.58 14.59 -9.41
C PRO A 536 6.32 15.53 -10.61
N LEU A 537 5.62 15.04 -11.63
CA LEU A 537 5.43 15.81 -12.89
C LEU A 537 4.84 17.21 -12.71
N PRO A 538 3.90 17.47 -11.76
CA PRO A 538 3.42 18.84 -11.54
C PRO A 538 4.51 19.85 -11.23
N VAL A 539 5.59 19.40 -10.58
CA VAL A 539 6.72 20.29 -10.19
C VAL A 539 7.44 20.85 -11.42
N PHE A 540 7.66 20.02 -12.45
CA PHE A 540 8.32 20.45 -13.69
C PHE A 540 7.49 21.44 -14.51
N LEU A 541 6.16 21.33 -14.41
CA LEU A 541 5.22 22.01 -15.32
C LEU A 541 4.62 23.27 -14.72
N PHE A 542 5.10 23.69 -13.55
CA PHE A 542 4.68 24.94 -12.94
C PHE A 542 5.12 26.14 -13.78
N ARG A 543 4.18 27.07 -14.00
CA ARG A 543 4.40 28.30 -14.78
C ARG A 543 4.26 29.52 -13.87
N GLU A 544 5.30 30.32 -13.80
CA GLU A 544 5.29 31.59 -13.08
C GLU A 544 4.76 32.69 -13.97
N ARG A 545 3.87 33.51 -13.41
CA ARG A 545 3.38 34.71 -14.09
C ARG A 545 4.42 35.81 -14.05
N GLN A 546 4.79 36.34 -15.21
CA GLN A 546 5.69 37.45 -15.35
C GLN A 546 4.94 38.81 -15.26
N PRO A 547 5.62 39.94 -14.98
CA PRO A 547 5.00 41.27 -14.90
C PRO A 547 4.32 41.71 -16.19
N ASP A 548 4.73 41.16 -17.34
CA ASP A 548 4.13 41.45 -18.65
C ASP A 548 2.90 40.59 -18.97
N GLY A 549 2.48 39.74 -18.03
CA GLY A 549 1.35 38.83 -18.16
C GLY A 549 1.68 37.50 -18.82
N THR A 550 2.91 37.29 -19.32
CA THR A 550 3.35 35.99 -19.84
C THR A 550 3.55 34.96 -18.73
N ALA A 551 3.61 33.67 -19.10
CA ALA A 551 3.85 32.58 -18.17
C ALA A 551 5.09 31.78 -18.60
N VAL A 552 6.02 31.52 -17.65
CA VAL A 552 7.31 30.85 -17.90
C VAL A 552 7.46 29.63 -17.02
N GLU A 553 7.82 28.46 -17.57
CA GLU A 553 8.21 27.26 -16.82
C GLU A 553 9.58 27.49 -16.15
N THR A 554 9.61 27.56 -14.84
CA THR A 554 10.83 27.88 -14.08
C THR A 554 11.54 26.63 -13.55
N ASN A 555 10.87 25.46 -13.53
CA ASN A 555 11.35 24.23 -12.91
C ASN A 555 11.71 23.14 -13.93
N ALA A 556 11.77 23.47 -15.23
CA ALA A 556 11.89 22.48 -16.32
C ALA A 556 13.16 21.60 -16.24
N ASN A 557 14.22 22.07 -15.60
CA ASN A 557 15.54 21.43 -15.57
C ASN A 557 15.90 20.77 -14.22
N LEU A 558 14.92 20.47 -13.38
CA LEU A 558 15.18 19.81 -12.09
C LEU A 558 15.66 18.37 -12.29
N GLY A 559 16.82 18.04 -11.70
CA GLY A 559 17.38 16.69 -11.70
C GLY A 559 16.70 15.76 -10.70
N PHE A 560 17.23 14.54 -10.59
CA PHE A 560 16.76 13.54 -9.63
C PHE A 560 17.06 13.94 -8.17
N THR A 561 16.14 13.67 -7.27
CA THR A 561 16.45 13.59 -5.82
C THR A 561 17.17 12.29 -5.56
N ARG A 562 18.28 12.34 -4.82
CA ARG A 562 19.15 11.21 -4.48
C ARG A 562 19.00 10.83 -3.01
N SER A 563 18.98 9.52 -2.71
CA SER A 563 18.95 8.98 -1.34
C SER A 563 19.91 7.82 -1.19
N GLN A 564 20.81 7.90 -0.21
CA GLN A 564 21.71 6.80 0.17
C GLN A 564 21.18 6.15 1.44
N HIS A 565 20.99 4.84 1.41
CA HIS A 565 20.46 4.06 2.52
C HIS A 565 21.52 3.15 3.10
N PHE A 566 21.75 3.22 4.42
CA PHE A 566 22.57 2.29 5.19
C PHE A 566 21.68 1.62 6.23
N VAL A 567 21.69 0.31 6.29
CA VAL A 567 20.86 -0.49 7.20
C VAL A 567 21.68 -1.57 7.88
N LEU A 568 21.51 -1.69 9.20
CA LEU A 568 22.00 -2.80 10.01
C LEU A 568 20.80 -3.45 10.70
N GLY A 569 20.59 -4.74 10.50
CA GLY A 569 19.47 -5.49 11.09
C GLY A 569 19.94 -6.75 11.80
N TRP A 570 19.33 -7.04 12.95
CA TRP A 570 19.48 -8.30 13.66
C TRP A 570 18.13 -8.97 13.84
N ASP A 571 18.01 -10.22 13.41
CA ASP A 571 16.79 -11.02 13.46
C ASP A 571 17.04 -12.26 14.34
N TYR A 572 16.21 -12.43 15.38
CA TYR A 572 16.34 -13.52 16.33
C TYR A 572 15.01 -14.28 16.49
N LYS A 573 15.04 -15.60 16.36
CA LYS A 573 13.90 -16.49 16.49
C LYS A 573 14.09 -17.41 17.72
N PRO A 574 13.67 -16.97 18.91
CA PRO A 574 13.79 -17.81 20.13
C PRO A 574 13.01 -19.12 20.00
N ALA A 575 11.87 -19.11 19.29
CA ALA A 575 11.04 -20.27 19.00
C ALA A 575 10.42 -20.14 17.59
N ALA A 576 9.88 -21.21 17.03
CA ALA A 576 9.29 -21.24 15.69
C ALA A 576 8.14 -20.23 15.49
N SER A 577 7.43 -19.85 16.56
CA SER A 577 6.32 -18.89 16.53
C SER A 577 6.68 -17.49 17.02
N TRP A 578 7.93 -17.23 17.41
CA TRP A 578 8.37 -15.95 17.94
C TRP A 578 9.52 -15.37 17.13
N ARG A 579 9.47 -14.07 16.92
CA ARG A 579 10.51 -13.29 16.25
C ARG A 579 10.80 -12.01 17.02
N VAL A 580 12.06 -11.68 17.14
CA VAL A 580 12.58 -10.39 17.59
C VAL A 580 13.42 -9.84 16.45
N LYS A 581 13.13 -8.64 15.96
CA LYS A 581 13.93 -7.97 14.94
C LYS A 581 14.28 -6.58 15.44
N VAL A 582 15.55 -6.22 15.34
CA VAL A 582 16.08 -4.86 15.59
C VAL A 582 16.72 -4.39 14.30
N GLU A 583 16.37 -3.20 13.85
CA GLU A 583 17.02 -2.53 12.72
C GLU A 583 17.44 -1.11 13.12
N THR A 584 18.60 -0.69 12.63
CA THR A 584 19.03 0.71 12.65
C THR A 584 19.32 1.14 11.22
N TYR A 585 19.01 2.39 10.92
CA TYR A 585 19.21 2.92 9.58
C TYR A 585 19.74 4.36 9.64
N TYR A 586 20.44 4.70 8.57
CA TYR A 586 20.86 6.07 8.29
C TYR A 586 20.64 6.34 6.81
N GLN A 587 19.96 7.46 6.50
CA GLN A 587 19.68 7.87 5.12
C GLN A 587 20.19 9.29 4.91
N LEU A 588 20.87 9.49 3.79
CA LEU A 588 21.36 10.78 3.33
C LEU A 588 20.61 11.15 2.04
N LEU A 589 19.89 12.27 2.08
CA LEU A 589 19.20 12.81 0.92
C LEU A 589 19.97 14.02 0.40
N SER A 590 20.15 14.10 -0.91
CA SER A 590 20.77 15.22 -1.62
C SER A 590 20.02 15.54 -2.90
N ASP A 591 20.38 16.65 -3.52
CA ASP A 591 19.77 17.10 -4.77
C ASP A 591 18.25 17.32 -4.64
N VAL A 592 17.80 17.74 -3.45
CA VAL A 592 16.37 17.97 -3.15
C VAL A 592 15.96 19.33 -3.71
N PRO A 593 14.81 19.44 -4.42
CA PRO A 593 14.30 20.72 -4.85
C PRO A 593 13.97 21.65 -3.69
N VAL A 594 14.54 22.86 -3.74
CA VAL A 594 14.33 24.00 -2.83
C VAL A 594 14.17 25.26 -3.64
N GLU A 595 13.59 26.33 -3.10
CA GLU A 595 13.51 27.61 -3.80
C GLU A 595 14.92 28.21 -4.01
N SER A 596 15.18 28.83 -5.16
CA SER A 596 16.46 29.50 -5.46
C SER A 596 16.72 30.71 -4.59
N MET A 597 15.66 31.38 -4.14
CA MET A 597 15.75 32.43 -3.11
C MET A 597 15.77 31.78 -1.71
N SER A 598 16.48 32.41 -0.79
CA SER A 598 16.61 31.94 0.58
C SER A 598 15.25 31.71 1.25
N SER A 599 14.88 30.46 1.49
CA SER A 599 13.61 30.04 2.08
C SER A 599 13.73 28.75 2.87
N SER A 600 12.70 28.45 3.68
CA SER A 600 12.57 27.20 4.41
C SER A 600 11.98 26.06 3.59
N PHE A 601 11.53 26.32 2.36
CA PHE A 601 10.87 25.31 1.53
C PHE A 601 11.83 24.21 1.10
N ALA A 602 11.36 22.97 1.19
CA ALA A 602 11.98 21.78 0.58
C ALA A 602 10.90 20.78 0.17
N LEU A 603 11.03 20.21 -1.02
CA LEU A 603 10.07 19.25 -1.56
C LEU A 603 9.94 17.97 -0.72
N LEU A 604 10.91 17.68 0.15
CA LEU A 604 10.86 16.59 1.14
C LEU A 604 9.65 16.67 2.09
N ASN A 605 9.03 17.83 2.23
CA ASN A 605 7.90 18.05 3.13
C ASN A 605 6.53 17.91 2.43
N ALA A 606 6.52 17.54 1.14
CA ALA A 606 5.31 17.46 0.32
C ALA A 606 4.73 16.03 0.23
N GLY A 607 3.45 15.93 -0.19
CA GLY A 607 2.83 14.69 -0.68
C GLY A 607 1.92 13.95 0.31
N ALA A 608 1.69 14.48 1.51
CA ALA A 608 0.75 13.92 2.50
C ALA A 608 -0.61 14.66 2.55
N ASP A 609 -0.81 15.64 1.69
CA ASP A 609 -2.01 16.47 1.61
C ASP A 609 -2.83 16.19 0.35
N PHE A 610 -4.03 16.76 0.29
CA PHE A 610 -4.91 16.65 -0.89
C PHE A 610 -4.44 17.54 -2.05
N VAL A 611 -3.63 18.57 -1.79
CA VAL A 611 -3.08 19.48 -2.77
C VAL A 611 -1.57 19.34 -2.78
N PHE A 612 -0.98 19.24 -3.98
CA PHE A 612 0.47 19.24 -4.13
C PHE A 612 0.98 20.68 -4.17
N PRO A 613 2.08 21.03 -3.43
CA PRO A 613 2.56 22.41 -3.39
C PRO A 613 3.06 22.86 -4.77
N GLU A 614 2.61 24.01 -5.20
CA GLU A 614 3.04 24.68 -6.43
C GLU A 614 4.05 25.78 -6.09
N LYS A 615 5.31 25.58 -6.49
CA LYS A 615 6.43 26.48 -6.23
C LYS A 615 7.23 26.70 -7.49
N ASN A 616 7.69 27.94 -7.68
CA ASN A 616 8.50 28.36 -8.81
C ASN A 616 10.00 28.44 -8.46
N ASN A 617 10.83 28.57 -9.49
CA ASN A 617 12.28 28.82 -9.37
C ASN A 617 12.99 27.82 -8.43
N LEU A 618 12.67 26.51 -8.55
CA LEU A 618 13.30 25.48 -7.76
C LEU A 618 14.66 25.08 -8.30
N VAL A 619 15.59 24.73 -7.39
CA VAL A 619 16.93 24.22 -7.67
C VAL A 619 17.23 22.99 -6.82
N ASN A 620 18.08 22.07 -7.29
CA ASN A 620 18.44 20.83 -6.60
C ASN A 620 19.59 21.02 -5.60
N GLU A 621 19.43 21.91 -4.60
CA GLU A 621 20.48 22.24 -3.61
C GLU A 621 20.12 21.83 -2.18
N GLY A 622 18.89 21.37 -1.95
CA GLY A 622 18.43 20.95 -0.65
C GLY A 622 19.01 19.60 -0.22
N THR A 623 19.05 19.38 1.09
CA THR A 623 19.53 18.13 1.71
C THR A 623 18.61 17.66 2.80
N GLY A 624 18.69 16.36 3.13
CA GLY A 624 17.97 15.76 4.24
C GLY A 624 18.73 14.60 4.88
N THR A 625 18.36 14.27 6.11
CA THR A 625 18.91 13.12 6.84
C THR A 625 17.81 12.44 7.64
N ASN A 626 17.78 11.10 7.59
CA ASN A 626 16.91 10.30 8.42
C ASN A 626 17.77 9.28 9.20
N LEU A 627 17.62 9.26 10.50
CA LEU A 627 18.30 8.32 11.40
C LEU A 627 17.27 7.69 12.32
N GLY A 628 17.34 6.36 12.53
CA GLY A 628 16.43 5.72 13.46
C GLY A 628 16.81 4.32 13.88
N ALA A 629 16.06 3.84 14.88
CA ALA A 629 16.12 2.48 15.38
C ALA A 629 14.71 1.90 15.51
N GLU A 630 14.58 0.63 15.15
CA GLU A 630 13.31 -0.08 15.05
C GLU A 630 13.39 -1.38 15.85
N LEU A 631 12.31 -1.67 16.59
CA LEU A 631 12.11 -2.95 17.28
C LEU A 631 10.82 -3.59 16.79
N THR A 632 10.87 -4.86 16.42
CA THR A 632 9.71 -5.70 16.16
C THR A 632 9.74 -6.91 17.08
N LEU A 633 8.70 -7.09 17.89
CA LEU A 633 8.43 -8.32 18.63
C LEU A 633 7.18 -8.95 18.03
N GLU A 634 7.33 -10.09 17.39
CA GLU A 634 6.22 -10.74 16.70
C GLU A 634 6.01 -12.17 17.21
N LYS A 635 4.79 -12.47 17.55
CA LYS A 635 4.30 -13.83 17.71
C LYS A 635 3.41 -14.17 16.53
N PHE A 636 3.91 -15.03 15.64
CA PHE A 636 3.11 -15.59 14.57
C PHE A 636 1.91 -16.34 15.12
N PHE A 637 0.81 -16.31 14.37
CA PHE A 637 -0.40 -17.00 14.79
C PHE A 637 -0.09 -18.47 15.13
N SER A 638 -0.29 -18.85 16.38
CA SER A 638 -0.15 -20.23 16.87
C SER A 638 -0.97 -20.40 18.13
N GLN A 639 -1.49 -21.60 18.38
CA GLN A 639 -2.35 -21.90 19.54
C GLN A 639 -3.56 -20.94 19.67
N GLY A 640 -4.08 -20.47 18.53
CA GLY A 640 -5.26 -19.61 18.46
C GLY A 640 -5.02 -18.14 18.73
N TRP A 641 -3.77 -17.63 18.82
CA TRP A 641 -3.50 -16.23 19.03
C TRP A 641 -2.21 -15.73 18.34
N TYR A 642 -2.14 -14.44 18.10
CA TYR A 642 -0.97 -13.73 17.56
C TYR A 642 -0.77 -12.41 18.31
N SER A 643 0.42 -11.85 18.21
CA SER A 643 0.70 -10.48 18.64
C SER A 643 1.82 -9.86 17.80
N LEU A 644 1.79 -8.55 17.66
CA LEU A 644 2.84 -7.76 17.03
C LEU A 644 3.01 -6.48 17.85
N LEU A 645 4.23 -6.24 18.35
CA LEU A 645 4.65 -4.98 18.93
C LEU A 645 5.74 -4.42 18.04
N THR A 646 5.55 -3.20 17.56
CA THR A 646 6.56 -2.43 16.82
C THR A 646 6.82 -1.12 17.52
N VAL A 647 8.07 -0.73 17.63
CA VAL A 647 8.51 0.57 18.14
C VAL A 647 9.58 1.10 17.21
N SER A 648 9.43 2.32 16.78
CA SER A 648 10.41 3.05 15.98
C SER A 648 10.69 4.39 16.63
N VAL A 649 11.95 4.73 16.78
CA VAL A 649 12.41 6.04 17.23
C VAL A 649 13.28 6.61 16.13
N PHE A 650 13.01 7.84 15.71
CA PHE A 650 13.69 8.42 14.55
C PHE A 650 13.78 9.94 14.64
N ASP A 651 14.73 10.48 13.91
CA ASP A 651 14.95 11.90 13.70
C ASP A 651 15.06 12.14 12.19
N SER A 652 14.28 13.09 11.66
CA SER A 652 14.22 13.43 10.24
C SER A 652 14.43 14.93 10.07
N LYS A 653 15.53 15.30 9.44
CA LYS A 653 15.97 16.69 9.26
C LYS A 653 16.10 17.05 7.78
N TYR A 654 15.99 18.35 7.49
CA TYR A 654 16.24 18.91 6.16
C TYR A 654 16.86 20.29 6.26
N LYS A 655 17.44 20.74 5.15
CA LYS A 655 17.89 22.12 4.93
C LYS A 655 17.25 22.65 3.65
N GLY A 656 16.58 23.79 3.76
CA GLY A 656 16.14 24.59 2.63
C GLY A 656 17.29 25.42 2.05
N SER A 657 16.97 26.33 1.12
CA SER A 657 17.98 27.21 0.50
C SER A 657 18.55 28.26 1.47
N ASP A 658 17.90 28.51 2.59
CA ASP A 658 18.43 29.34 3.68
C ASP A 658 19.52 28.65 4.51
N GLY A 659 19.81 27.37 4.26
CA GLY A 659 20.82 26.56 4.94
C GLY A 659 20.51 26.22 6.39
N VAL A 660 19.34 26.57 6.93
CA VAL A 660 18.92 26.30 8.30
C VAL A 660 18.40 24.87 8.42
N GLU A 661 18.97 24.11 9.38
CA GLU A 661 18.50 22.75 9.65
C GLU A 661 17.21 22.76 10.48
N ARG A 662 16.20 22.03 9.99
CA ARG A 662 14.88 21.90 10.62
C ARG A 662 14.40 20.47 10.63
N SER A 663 13.47 20.14 11.50
CA SER A 663 12.70 18.88 11.40
C SER A 663 11.85 18.89 10.13
N THR A 664 11.75 17.73 9.44
CA THR A 664 10.79 17.59 8.34
C THR A 664 9.35 17.60 8.88
N ALA A 665 8.36 17.86 8.02
CA ALA A 665 6.93 17.74 8.34
C ALA A 665 6.55 16.34 8.88
N PHE A 666 7.41 15.34 8.64
CA PHE A 666 7.19 13.92 8.95
C PHE A 666 7.98 13.44 10.18
N ASP A 667 8.74 14.30 10.84
CA ASP A 667 9.53 13.98 12.03
C ASP A 667 8.65 13.86 13.29
N GLY A 668 7.90 12.77 13.40
CA GLY A 668 7.11 12.47 14.62
C GLY A 668 7.98 12.05 15.82
N GLY A 669 9.28 11.79 15.63
CA GLY A 669 10.20 11.35 16.68
C GLY A 669 10.02 9.88 17.08
N TYR A 670 8.78 9.39 17.23
CA TYR A 670 8.52 7.98 17.51
C TYR A 670 7.16 7.52 16.98
N VAL A 671 7.05 6.20 16.75
CA VAL A 671 5.78 5.49 16.54
C VAL A 671 5.84 4.12 17.20
N ALA A 672 4.78 3.75 17.91
CA ALA A 672 4.62 2.45 18.56
C ALA A 672 3.25 1.86 18.22
N ASN A 673 3.21 0.60 17.79
CA ASN A 673 1.99 -0.15 17.58
C ASN A 673 2.03 -1.45 18.39
N ALA A 674 0.97 -1.73 19.12
CA ALA A 674 0.77 -3.00 19.81
C ALA A 674 -0.55 -3.60 19.37
N LEU A 675 -0.50 -4.76 18.70
CA LEU A 675 -1.69 -5.48 18.31
C LEU A 675 -1.63 -6.92 18.78
N ALA A 676 -2.82 -7.44 19.14
CA ALA A 676 -3.00 -8.82 19.50
C ALA A 676 -4.38 -9.31 19.06
N GLY A 677 -4.48 -10.59 18.72
CA GLY A 677 -5.74 -11.19 18.37
C GLY A 677 -5.82 -12.65 18.79
N LYS A 678 -7.05 -13.09 19.13
CA LYS A 678 -7.33 -14.45 19.56
C LYS A 678 -8.58 -15.02 18.90
N GLU A 679 -8.48 -16.26 18.47
CA GLU A 679 -9.60 -17.07 17.98
C GLU A 679 -10.07 -18.05 19.09
N PHE A 680 -11.37 -18.03 19.38
CA PHE A 680 -12.03 -18.93 20.30
C PHE A 680 -12.93 -19.88 19.51
N LYS A 681 -12.61 -21.17 19.52
CA LYS A 681 -13.48 -22.20 18.92
C LYS A 681 -14.69 -22.41 19.82
N LEU A 682 -15.88 -22.18 19.30
CA LEU A 682 -17.13 -22.41 20.00
C LEU A 682 -17.66 -23.81 19.67
N GLY A 683 -17.58 -24.72 20.63
CA GLY A 683 -17.89 -26.16 20.47
C GLY A 683 -16.76 -26.96 19.81
N ASN A 684 -16.92 -28.28 19.79
CA ASN A 684 -15.87 -29.24 19.40
C ASN A 684 -15.63 -29.33 17.87
N SER A 685 -16.50 -28.76 17.04
CA SER A 685 -16.48 -28.97 15.57
C SER A 685 -15.69 -27.93 14.77
N GLY A 686 -15.15 -26.89 15.39
CA GLY A 686 -14.49 -25.79 14.69
C GLY A 686 -15.39 -24.97 13.74
N ARG A 687 -16.72 -25.20 13.78
CA ARG A 687 -17.70 -24.55 12.89
C ARG A 687 -17.94 -23.09 13.21
N ARG A 688 -17.82 -22.75 14.48
CA ARG A 688 -18.05 -21.39 14.99
C ARG A 688 -16.76 -20.91 15.63
N VAL A 689 -16.27 -19.79 15.18
CA VAL A 689 -15.05 -19.18 15.69
C VAL A 689 -15.36 -17.73 16.02
N LEU A 690 -15.23 -17.37 17.30
CA LEU A 690 -15.25 -15.99 17.76
C LEU A 690 -13.82 -15.46 17.67
N THR A 691 -13.64 -14.26 17.12
CA THR A 691 -12.35 -13.54 17.07
C THR A 691 -12.43 -12.27 17.89
N LEU A 692 -11.37 -12.00 18.63
CA LEU A 692 -11.19 -10.75 19.35
C LEU A 692 -9.81 -10.23 18.98
N ASP A 693 -9.77 -9.04 18.39
CA ASP A 693 -8.56 -8.37 17.98
C ASP A 693 -8.51 -6.96 18.57
N THR A 694 -7.34 -6.50 18.97
CA THR A 694 -7.15 -5.16 19.52
C THR A 694 -5.86 -4.56 19.01
N LYS A 695 -5.83 -3.24 18.89
CA LYS A 695 -4.68 -2.46 18.45
C LYS A 695 -4.59 -1.16 19.24
N VAL A 696 -3.40 -0.86 19.73
CA VAL A 696 -3.06 0.43 20.31
C VAL A 696 -1.95 1.06 19.45
N THR A 697 -2.14 2.31 19.05
CA THR A 697 -1.14 3.11 18.34
C THR A 697 -0.83 4.35 19.17
N ALA A 698 0.45 4.63 19.38
CA ALA A 698 0.96 5.87 19.96
C ALA A 698 2.06 6.42 19.05
N ALA A 699 2.03 7.72 18.76
CA ALA A 699 3.04 8.38 17.95
C ALA A 699 3.29 9.80 18.47
N GLY A 700 4.50 10.29 18.31
CA GLY A 700 4.84 11.66 18.67
C GLY A 700 4.17 12.67 17.75
N GLY A 701 3.92 13.85 18.28
CA GLY A 701 3.30 14.95 17.56
C GLY A 701 4.16 15.42 16.39
N ARG A 702 3.56 15.57 15.22
CA ARG A 702 4.26 16.03 14.02
C ARG A 702 4.62 17.51 14.11
N PRO A 703 5.77 17.94 13.55
CA PRO A 703 6.11 19.33 13.42
C PRO A 703 5.13 20.10 12.55
N TYR A 704 4.88 21.36 12.88
CA TYR A 704 4.10 22.28 12.05
C TYR A 704 4.69 23.70 12.12
N THR A 705 4.39 24.50 11.10
CA THR A 705 4.74 25.92 11.05
C THR A 705 3.63 26.74 11.74
N PRO A 706 3.95 27.60 12.71
CA PRO A 706 2.93 28.41 13.38
C PRO A 706 2.29 29.42 12.42
N VAL A 707 1.01 29.69 12.65
CA VAL A 707 0.23 30.69 11.91
C VAL A 707 0.52 32.09 12.47
N ASP A 708 0.77 33.05 11.58
CA ASP A 708 0.81 34.45 11.93
C ASP A 708 -0.63 35.01 11.99
N LEU A 709 -1.17 35.15 13.20
CA LEU A 709 -2.56 35.53 13.39
C LEU A 709 -2.84 36.96 12.87
N GLU A 710 -1.95 37.89 13.08
CA GLU A 710 -2.17 39.31 12.68
C GLU A 710 -2.01 39.46 11.15
N ALA A 711 -1.04 38.80 10.56
CA ALA A 711 -0.91 38.78 9.11
C ALA A 711 -2.09 38.05 8.46
N SER A 712 -2.58 36.94 9.04
CA SER A 712 -3.75 36.20 8.55
C SER A 712 -5.04 37.02 8.60
N LYS A 713 -5.27 37.74 9.69
CA LYS A 713 -6.41 38.69 9.79
C LYS A 713 -6.37 39.77 8.71
N SER A 714 -5.16 40.29 8.44
CA SER A 714 -4.95 41.35 7.47
C SER A 714 -5.10 40.87 6.02
N ALA A 715 -4.69 39.60 5.78
CA ALA A 715 -4.73 38.98 4.46
C ALA A 715 -6.11 38.36 4.13
N GLY A 716 -6.95 38.07 5.15
CA GLY A 716 -8.19 37.32 4.97
C GLY A 716 -7.99 35.84 4.67
N HIS A 717 -6.78 35.29 4.85
CA HIS A 717 -6.45 33.87 4.68
C HIS A 717 -5.28 33.49 5.58
N GLU A 718 -5.01 32.18 5.71
CA GLU A 718 -3.91 31.65 6.55
C GLU A 718 -2.55 32.11 6.03
N VAL A 719 -1.77 32.77 6.91
CA VAL A 719 -0.38 33.15 6.68
C VAL A 719 0.50 32.49 7.72
N LEU A 720 1.56 31.80 7.28
CA LEU A 720 2.48 31.07 8.15
C LEU A 720 3.72 31.92 8.48
N ILE A 721 4.30 31.71 9.67
CA ILE A 721 5.57 32.34 10.07
C ILE A 721 6.74 31.54 9.47
N GLU A 722 7.16 31.89 8.27
CA GLU A 722 8.13 31.13 7.46
C GLU A 722 9.47 30.85 8.15
N ASN A 723 10.03 31.84 8.87
CA ASN A 723 11.28 31.69 9.61
C ASN A 723 11.16 30.72 10.81
N GLN A 724 9.94 30.33 11.20
CA GLN A 724 9.63 29.31 12.21
C GLN A 724 9.09 28.02 11.58
N ALA A 725 9.44 27.73 10.33
CA ALA A 725 8.98 26.53 9.65
C ALA A 725 9.27 25.28 10.48
N TYR A 726 8.23 24.48 10.74
CA TYR A 726 8.24 23.23 11.51
C TYR A 726 8.86 23.33 12.93
N SER A 727 8.82 24.51 13.54
CA SER A 727 9.39 24.75 14.89
C SER A 727 8.49 24.28 16.04
N MET A 728 7.19 24.18 15.80
CA MET A 728 6.21 23.73 16.77
C MET A 728 5.84 22.27 16.55
N ARG A 729 5.34 21.59 17.61
CA ARG A 729 4.85 20.21 17.50
C ARG A 729 3.40 20.12 17.97
N LEU A 730 2.61 19.31 17.28
CA LEU A 730 1.28 18.91 17.72
C LEU A 730 1.37 18.03 18.97
N ASP A 731 0.23 17.87 19.67
CA ASP A 731 0.12 16.91 20.79
C ASP A 731 0.32 15.48 20.27
N ASP A 732 0.82 14.59 21.13
CA ASP A 732 1.03 13.19 20.80
C ASP A 732 -0.27 12.49 20.40
N TYR A 733 -0.18 11.69 19.35
CA TYR A 733 -1.27 10.89 18.81
C TYR A 733 -1.44 9.61 19.65
N PHE A 734 -2.69 9.30 19.97
CA PHE A 734 -3.06 8.04 20.62
C PHE A 734 -4.38 7.52 20.08
N ARG A 735 -4.43 6.21 19.78
CA ARG A 735 -5.64 5.54 19.31
C ARG A 735 -5.68 4.10 19.81
N TRP A 736 -6.84 3.69 20.29
CA TRP A 736 -7.13 2.31 20.67
C TRP A 736 -8.31 1.79 19.86
N ASP A 737 -8.12 0.66 19.15
CA ASP A 737 -9.12 0.00 18.32
C ASP A 737 -9.41 -1.40 18.87
N VAL A 738 -10.68 -1.84 18.78
CA VAL A 738 -11.14 -3.18 19.21
C VAL A 738 -12.07 -3.76 18.17
N LYS A 739 -11.75 -4.97 17.69
CA LYS A 739 -12.52 -5.69 16.67
C LYS A 739 -13.04 -7.00 17.22
N ILE A 740 -14.33 -7.25 17.05
CA ILE A 740 -15.01 -8.49 17.43
C ILE A 740 -15.54 -9.13 16.14
N GLY A 741 -15.20 -10.41 15.93
CA GLY A 741 -15.62 -11.13 14.73
C GLY A 741 -16.24 -12.48 15.05
N MET A 742 -17.12 -12.95 14.17
CA MET A 742 -17.71 -14.27 14.21
C MET A 742 -17.62 -14.91 12.84
N ARG A 743 -17.01 -16.11 12.78
CA ARG A 743 -17.01 -16.95 11.58
C ARG A 743 -17.87 -18.18 11.77
N LEU A 744 -18.79 -18.40 10.84
CA LEU A 744 -19.74 -19.51 10.84
C LEU A 744 -19.54 -20.34 9.57
N ASN A 745 -19.24 -21.63 9.72
CA ASN A 745 -19.12 -22.60 8.63
C ASN A 745 -20.32 -23.54 8.61
N SER A 746 -21.11 -23.53 7.52
CA SER A 746 -22.28 -24.38 7.37
C SER A 746 -21.91 -25.74 6.77
N PRO A 747 -22.22 -26.87 7.44
CA PRO A 747 -21.85 -28.21 6.95
C PRO A 747 -22.68 -28.64 5.75
N LYS A 748 -23.95 -28.22 5.66
CA LYS A 748 -24.89 -28.69 4.62
C LYS A 748 -24.83 -27.89 3.34
N ARG A 749 -24.48 -26.59 3.41
CA ARG A 749 -24.60 -25.65 2.29
C ARG A 749 -23.25 -25.24 1.65
N LYS A 750 -22.12 -25.80 2.14
CA LYS A 750 -20.76 -25.36 1.73
C LYS A 750 -20.61 -23.83 1.74
N LEU A 751 -21.05 -23.23 2.83
CA LEU A 751 -21.19 -21.81 3.01
C LEU A 751 -20.37 -21.37 4.22
N SER A 752 -19.57 -20.32 4.08
CA SER A 752 -18.92 -19.59 5.17
C SER A 752 -19.50 -18.20 5.29
N GLN A 753 -19.79 -17.78 6.51
CA GLN A 753 -20.22 -16.43 6.83
C GLN A 753 -19.23 -15.83 7.83
N THR A 754 -18.85 -14.58 7.62
CA THR A 754 -17.98 -13.84 8.51
C THR A 754 -18.60 -12.48 8.80
N PHE A 755 -18.64 -12.12 10.06
CA PHE A 755 -19.19 -10.88 10.56
C PHE A 755 -18.14 -10.19 11.42
N PHE A 756 -17.95 -8.86 11.28
CA PHE A 756 -17.08 -8.05 12.12
C PHE A 756 -17.79 -6.80 12.62
N LEU A 757 -17.46 -6.43 13.85
CA LEU A 757 -17.65 -5.10 14.42
C LEU A 757 -16.27 -4.58 14.81
N ASP A 758 -15.84 -3.49 14.21
CA ASP A 758 -14.54 -2.85 14.46
C ASP A 758 -14.76 -1.46 15.05
N PHE A 759 -14.54 -1.33 16.33
CA PHE A 759 -14.67 -0.08 17.08
C PHE A 759 -13.32 0.65 17.05
N GLN A 760 -13.25 1.69 16.24
CA GLN A 760 -12.05 2.49 16.06
C GLN A 760 -12.05 3.66 17.04
N ASN A 761 -10.87 3.98 17.60
CA ASN A 761 -10.68 5.03 18.61
C ASN A 761 -11.69 4.93 19.75
N VAL A 762 -11.72 3.79 20.46
CA VAL A 762 -12.68 3.52 21.55
C VAL A 762 -12.56 4.50 22.72
N THR A 763 -11.43 5.19 22.84
CA THR A 763 -11.20 6.23 23.83
C THR A 763 -11.79 7.58 23.43
N ASN A 764 -12.23 7.72 22.18
CA ASN A 764 -12.66 8.98 21.56
C ASN A 764 -11.64 10.13 21.77
N LYS A 765 -10.35 9.81 21.76
CA LYS A 765 -9.28 10.80 21.88
C LYS A 765 -9.35 11.76 20.70
N GLN A 766 -9.43 13.05 20.98
CA GLN A 766 -9.36 14.12 20.00
C GLN A 766 -7.89 14.32 19.58
N ASN A 767 -7.43 13.57 18.57
CA ASN A 767 -6.11 13.74 18.00
C ASN A 767 -6.10 14.96 17.09
N ILE A 768 -5.12 15.85 17.24
CA ILE A 768 -5.04 17.06 16.42
C ILE A 768 -4.61 16.68 15.00
N PHE A 769 -5.31 17.18 14.00
CA PHE A 769 -4.95 17.08 12.59
C PHE A 769 -4.03 18.23 12.17
N ALA A 770 -4.46 19.48 12.44
CA ALA A 770 -3.73 20.69 12.10
C ALA A 770 -4.12 21.85 13.01
N MET A 771 -3.25 22.85 13.08
CA MET A 771 -3.56 24.19 13.56
C MET A 771 -3.90 25.04 12.35
N ARG A 772 -5.07 25.66 12.31
CA ARG A 772 -5.58 26.41 11.15
C ARG A 772 -6.13 27.78 11.57
N TYR A 773 -5.94 28.76 10.72
CA TYR A 773 -6.66 30.03 10.84
C TYR A 773 -8.12 29.84 10.45
N ASN A 774 -9.03 30.31 11.30
CA ASN A 774 -10.45 30.33 11.02
C ASN A 774 -10.87 31.76 10.67
N GLU A 775 -11.21 32.00 9.43
CA GLU A 775 -11.56 33.32 8.89
C GLU A 775 -12.82 33.90 9.56
N LEU A 776 -13.84 33.07 9.85
CA LEU A 776 -15.08 33.51 10.45
C LEU A 776 -14.91 33.99 11.90
N ARG A 777 -13.96 33.37 12.65
CA ARG A 777 -13.72 33.70 14.06
C ARG A 777 -12.51 34.60 14.26
N ASN A 778 -11.69 34.80 13.22
CA ASN A 778 -10.44 35.52 13.30
C ASN A 778 -9.50 34.99 14.40
N GLU A 779 -9.41 33.67 14.54
CA GLU A 779 -8.60 32.98 15.52
C GLU A 779 -7.88 31.74 14.93
N VAL A 780 -6.77 31.31 15.55
CA VAL A 780 -6.13 30.03 15.23
C VAL A 780 -6.78 28.92 16.06
N GLY A 781 -7.38 27.97 15.39
CA GLY A 781 -8.09 26.85 15.99
C GLY A 781 -7.40 25.49 15.77
N LYS A 782 -7.77 24.49 16.60
CA LYS A 782 -7.39 23.09 16.41
C LYS A 782 -8.42 22.39 15.54
N THR A 783 -7.98 21.73 14.48
CA THR A 783 -8.78 20.77 13.75
C THR A 783 -8.42 19.34 14.20
N TYR A 784 -9.43 18.46 14.30
CA TYR A 784 -9.24 17.13 14.89
C TYR A 784 -9.39 16.02 13.86
N GLN A 785 -8.70 14.92 14.08
CA GLN A 785 -8.83 13.69 13.32
C GLN A 785 -10.12 12.94 13.70
N ILE A 786 -10.40 11.84 13.02
CA ILE A 786 -11.61 11.04 13.23
C ILE A 786 -11.67 10.54 14.68
N GLY A 787 -12.75 10.88 15.39
CA GLY A 787 -13.04 10.41 16.73
C GLY A 787 -13.46 8.94 16.77
N PHE A 788 -14.35 8.58 17.72
CA PHE A 788 -14.91 7.24 17.80
C PHE A 788 -15.69 6.89 16.53
N PHE A 789 -15.32 5.78 15.88
CA PHE A 789 -15.95 5.30 14.66
C PHE A 789 -16.21 3.80 14.70
N PRO A 790 -17.47 3.32 14.63
CA PRO A 790 -17.81 1.92 14.47
C PRO A 790 -17.83 1.51 12.98
N ASP A 791 -17.09 0.47 12.60
CA ASP A 791 -17.14 -0.15 11.27
C ASP A 791 -17.77 -1.54 11.37
N LEU A 792 -18.65 -1.85 10.44
CA LEU A 792 -19.36 -3.12 10.34
C LEU A 792 -19.04 -3.79 9.02
N MET A 793 -18.80 -5.10 9.05
CA MET A 793 -18.66 -5.88 7.82
C MET A 793 -19.36 -7.24 7.96
N TYR A 794 -20.09 -7.63 6.92
CA TYR A 794 -20.63 -8.96 6.72
C TYR A 794 -20.19 -9.53 5.38
N ARG A 795 -19.66 -10.76 5.41
CA ARG A 795 -19.20 -11.49 4.22
C ARG A 795 -19.81 -12.88 4.16
N VAL A 796 -20.15 -13.31 2.96
CA VAL A 796 -20.60 -14.65 2.65
C VAL A 796 -19.77 -15.22 1.50
N GLU A 797 -19.35 -16.49 1.61
CA GLU A 797 -18.55 -17.23 0.63
C GLU A 797 -19.16 -18.62 0.37
N PHE A 798 -19.25 -19.03 -0.90
CA PHE A 798 -19.82 -20.32 -1.30
C PHE A 798 -19.36 -20.79 -2.68
#